data_6b323b644b3d5b6fbbf702ffdfb4f779
#
_entry.id   6b323b644b3d5b6fbbf702ffdfb4f779
#
_cell.length_a   1.000
_cell.length_b   1.000
_cell.length_c   1.000
_cell.angle_alpha   90.00
_cell.angle_beta   90.00
_cell.angle_gamma   90.00
#
_symmetry.space_group_name_H-M   'P 1'
#
loop_
_entity.id
_entity.type
_entity.pdbx_description
1 polymer ?
#
loop_
_entity_poly.entity_id
_entity_poly.type
_entity_poly.pdbx_seq_one_letter_code
_entity_poly.pdbx_strand_id
1 'polypeptide(L)'
;MKSIFNTSSYYIIRAPLLPVSIYNTYLKNDEIDYSSFFQNKIIEETILTTTYHLYQSLTNISFDSETKKVRNAKESFLKYLIRMSTRGTPYGLLSGISLGQLAEKTNIQIQEDVNYYYKSVKVDGSWLSKLIHFLESNYDYYQDSYVIWNERNYITDQRIYLDNQTCLIQENNKELVSIKNNDLLKFIKQSLQEDLTFKDLIKLISEKFLINDEQEIKSFIQNLLDKEIIFTSLRTALKKENPLDYLLCFYRDFDNDFIRSLQLIHFEMMKYQIMEIGKGKKTFLRIRELMSHLFKAKEYIQIDTKIQTKNNYLSKKIAGNISEAAYLLWLLSPDDLGISTNHDFHYSFLEKYGLEQIVNLKELLSDINGMGYCTNEDKPIKNNSSFLKEKYYYALSHKEEIEITENDFLDLEKKNTIPIERAPLSSEIYSEFYYGNCINGYDEFLVISPIVSSFNAGATMGRFSQEIDRDIRKQLDNEIYEQYIEYSNENNTEVIHINEIPKYARNLNINHSGTTKFKELDLDMPCSSITLDDLYVGSTFDKLYLFSKTSNSRILFITHSMLNYVLCSNLYRFLREVSLGNTKFIQPIKDDGIEGFNYCPRIRYKNVILKPATWILNKDMFSSSEKENWIEQFHKIQQFYNIPNDVTMAFGDNRLTINLSNDAHISILKKEIEKQGRVCLLEDFISKSNNDRVIEIVTPIYRKAKSNEKRITIPKNIYKRLETKREWLSIHLYIDESYQNEFLIQYIL
;
A
#
# COMPACT_ATOMS: atom_id res chain seq x y z
N MET A 1 3.79 -25.40 20.85
CA MET A 1 3.36 -24.06 21.33
C MET A 1 2.15 -23.58 20.55
N LYS A 2 1.30 -22.78 21.14
CA LYS A 2 0.16 -22.23 20.38
C LYS A 2 0.44 -20.74 20.11
N SER A 3 0.72 -20.38 18.84
CA SER A 3 0.74 -18.99 18.41
C SER A 3 -0.57 -18.28 18.81
N ILE A 4 -0.49 -16.97 19.05
CA ILE A 4 -1.68 -16.12 19.23
C ILE A 4 -2.43 -15.86 17.92
N PHE A 5 -1.86 -16.24 16.78
CA PHE A 5 -2.46 -16.09 15.47
C PHE A 5 -2.95 -17.44 14.91
N ASN A 6 -4.02 -17.39 14.12
CA ASN A 6 -4.44 -18.45 13.20
C ASN A 6 -4.09 -18.00 11.77
N THR A 7 -3.80 -18.95 10.89
CA THR A 7 -3.65 -18.69 9.46
C THR A 7 -4.99 -18.84 8.75
N SER A 8 -5.19 -18.08 7.68
CA SER A 8 -6.28 -18.30 6.72
C SER A 8 -6.19 -19.70 6.09
N SER A 9 -7.33 -20.21 5.62
CA SER A 9 -7.39 -21.42 4.80
C SER A 9 -6.83 -21.21 3.39
N TYR A 10 -6.62 -19.96 2.99
CA TYR A 10 -6.15 -19.52 1.67
C TYR A 10 -4.87 -18.69 1.81
N TYR A 11 -4.07 -18.69 0.75
CA TYR A 11 -2.89 -17.84 0.63
C TYR A 11 -2.69 -17.42 -0.82
N ILE A 12 -1.97 -16.32 -1.04
CA ILE A 12 -1.65 -15.82 -2.37
C ILE A 12 -0.23 -16.23 -2.73
N ILE A 13 -0.05 -16.81 -3.92
CA ILE A 13 1.26 -16.99 -4.54
C ILE A 13 1.54 -15.81 -5.46
N ARG A 14 2.79 -15.38 -5.43
CA ARG A 14 3.40 -14.47 -6.40
C ARG A 14 4.60 -15.15 -7.01
N ALA A 15 4.70 -15.14 -8.32
CA ALA A 15 5.85 -15.75 -9.00
C ALA A 15 6.27 -14.98 -10.26
N PRO A 16 7.56 -15.01 -10.62
CA PRO A 16 8.07 -14.39 -11.83
C PRO A 16 7.60 -15.12 -13.10
N LEU A 17 7.61 -14.40 -14.20
CA LEU A 17 7.21 -14.91 -15.52
C LEU A 17 8.15 -16.04 -16.00
N LEU A 18 9.45 -15.88 -15.80
CA LEU A 18 10.45 -16.83 -16.26
C LEU A 18 10.89 -17.79 -15.14
N PRO A 19 11.33 -19.00 -15.47
CA PRO A 19 11.87 -19.93 -14.48
C PRO A 19 13.25 -19.50 -13.97
N VAL A 20 13.61 -19.97 -12.79
CA VAL A 20 14.91 -19.72 -12.15
C VAL A 20 16.08 -20.24 -13.00
N SER A 21 15.84 -21.29 -13.79
CA SER A 21 16.86 -21.83 -14.70
C SER A 21 17.41 -20.81 -15.68
N ILE A 22 16.60 -19.83 -16.12
CA ILE A 22 17.06 -18.71 -16.98
C ILE A 22 18.16 -17.91 -16.27
N TYR A 23 17.95 -17.57 -14.99
CA TYR A 23 18.96 -16.88 -14.20
C TYR A 23 20.21 -17.76 -14.02
N ASN A 24 20.04 -18.98 -13.51
CA ASN A 24 21.16 -19.86 -13.18
C ASN A 24 22.00 -20.27 -14.40
N THR A 25 21.35 -20.47 -15.56
CA THR A 25 22.06 -20.98 -16.75
C THR A 25 22.66 -19.85 -17.60
N TYR A 26 21.96 -18.71 -17.72
CA TYR A 26 22.32 -17.69 -18.71
C TYR A 26 22.70 -16.34 -18.10
N LEU A 27 21.94 -15.86 -17.10
CA LEU A 27 22.12 -14.48 -16.62
C LEU A 27 23.21 -14.36 -15.54
N LYS A 28 23.57 -15.46 -14.91
CA LYS A 28 24.62 -15.53 -13.90
C LYS A 28 26.02 -15.53 -14.52
N ASN A 29 26.15 -15.94 -15.78
CA ASN A 29 27.41 -16.05 -16.50
C ASN A 29 27.80 -14.73 -17.18
N ASP A 30 29.09 -14.54 -17.53
CA ASP A 30 29.59 -13.31 -18.14
C ASP A 30 29.15 -13.13 -19.59
N GLU A 31 28.95 -14.22 -20.33
CA GLU A 31 28.53 -14.19 -21.74
C GLU A 31 27.00 -14.27 -21.84
N ILE A 32 26.34 -13.10 -21.90
CA ILE A 32 24.88 -12.98 -22.05
C ILE A 32 24.54 -12.62 -23.48
N ASP A 33 23.82 -13.51 -24.19
CA ASP A 33 23.27 -13.21 -25.52
C ASP A 33 22.01 -12.33 -25.43
N TYR A 34 22.24 -11.02 -25.27
CA TYR A 34 21.17 -10.01 -25.22
C TYR A 34 20.29 -10.00 -26.48
N SER A 35 20.85 -10.31 -27.63
CA SER A 35 20.12 -10.32 -28.92
C SER A 35 19.09 -11.42 -28.95
N SER A 36 19.46 -12.65 -28.58
CA SER A 36 18.56 -13.80 -28.50
C SER A 36 17.44 -13.56 -27.48
N PHE A 37 17.77 -13.03 -26.29
CA PHE A 37 16.76 -12.67 -25.30
C PHE A 37 15.75 -11.64 -25.82
N PHE A 38 16.21 -10.60 -26.51
CA PHE A 38 15.32 -9.56 -27.03
C PHE A 38 14.48 -10.04 -28.22
N GLN A 39 14.93 -11.03 -29.00
CA GLN A 39 14.16 -11.67 -30.08
C GLN A 39 13.07 -12.60 -29.55
N ASN A 40 13.15 -13.04 -28.30
CA ASN A 40 12.08 -13.82 -27.67
C ASN A 40 10.82 -12.96 -27.54
N LYS A 41 9.73 -13.35 -28.19
CA LYS A 41 8.49 -12.58 -28.27
C LYS A 41 7.85 -12.31 -26.90
N ILE A 42 7.97 -13.24 -25.94
CA ILE A 42 7.47 -13.09 -24.59
C ILE A 42 8.23 -11.99 -23.86
N ILE A 43 9.57 -12.04 -23.94
CA ILE A 43 10.45 -11.04 -23.34
C ILE A 43 10.27 -9.69 -24.00
N GLU A 44 10.21 -9.66 -25.34
CA GLU A 44 9.96 -8.45 -26.12
C GLU A 44 8.67 -7.74 -25.69
N GLU A 45 7.54 -8.47 -25.62
CA GLU A 45 6.25 -7.90 -25.19
C GLU A 45 6.31 -7.46 -23.73
N THR A 46 6.96 -8.23 -22.85
CA THR A 46 7.11 -7.87 -21.44
C THR A 46 7.88 -6.55 -21.27
N ILE A 47 9.00 -6.37 -21.98
CA ILE A 47 9.76 -5.11 -21.93
C ILE A 47 8.96 -3.96 -22.53
N LEU A 48 8.31 -4.18 -23.68
CA LEU A 48 7.47 -3.19 -24.35
C LEU A 48 6.38 -2.63 -23.41
N THR A 49 5.71 -3.52 -22.68
CA THR A 49 4.58 -3.15 -21.79
C THR A 49 5.02 -2.57 -20.46
N THR A 50 6.20 -2.96 -19.98
CA THR A 50 6.71 -2.53 -18.69
C THR A 50 7.47 -1.20 -18.78
N THR A 51 8.25 -1.01 -19.83
CA THR A 51 9.07 0.19 -20.02
C THR A 51 9.29 0.49 -21.51
N TYR A 52 8.39 1.27 -22.06
CA TYR A 52 8.41 1.63 -23.48
C TYR A 52 9.70 2.32 -23.90
N HIS A 53 10.31 3.14 -23.06
CA HIS A 53 11.58 3.81 -23.37
C HIS A 53 12.74 2.83 -23.52
N LEU A 54 12.81 1.81 -22.66
CA LEU A 54 13.84 0.77 -22.78
C LEU A 54 13.61 -0.04 -24.06
N TYR A 55 12.36 -0.43 -24.32
CA TYR A 55 11.99 -1.10 -25.57
C TYR A 55 12.47 -0.32 -26.80
N GLN A 56 12.17 0.98 -26.89
CA GLN A 56 12.64 1.85 -27.97
C GLN A 56 14.16 1.92 -28.05
N SER A 57 14.83 1.97 -26.89
CA SER A 57 16.30 1.99 -26.87
C SER A 57 16.88 0.70 -27.42
N LEU A 58 16.32 -0.46 -27.03
CA LEU A 58 16.78 -1.79 -27.47
C LEU A 58 16.52 -2.05 -28.97
N THR A 59 15.41 -1.53 -29.51
CA THR A 59 15.12 -1.64 -30.96
C THR A 59 16.02 -0.81 -31.85
N ASN A 60 16.65 0.24 -31.30
CA ASN A 60 17.48 1.22 -32.06
C ASN A 60 18.99 1.06 -31.84
N ILE A 61 19.43 -0.05 -31.22
CA ILE A 61 20.86 -0.33 -31.00
C ILE A 61 21.29 -1.61 -31.69
N SER A 62 22.60 -1.69 -32.04
CA SER A 62 23.25 -2.98 -32.31
C SER A 62 23.87 -3.48 -31.01
N PHE A 63 23.53 -4.69 -30.59
CA PHE A 63 24.07 -5.30 -29.37
C PHE A 63 25.59 -5.55 -29.47
N ASP A 64 26.18 -5.58 -30.66
CA ASP A 64 27.63 -5.77 -30.85
C ASP A 64 28.41 -4.49 -30.62
N SER A 65 27.78 -3.34 -30.50
CA SER A 65 28.41 -2.05 -30.27
C SER A 65 28.82 -1.84 -28.81
N GLU A 66 29.95 -1.20 -28.57
CA GLU A 66 30.54 -0.91 -27.25
C GLU A 66 30.27 0.52 -26.75
N THR A 67 29.34 1.25 -27.35
CA THR A 67 29.04 2.63 -26.94
C THR A 67 28.43 2.69 -25.53
N LYS A 68 28.63 3.84 -24.84
CA LYS A 68 28.03 4.09 -23.52
C LYS A 68 26.51 3.90 -23.52
N LYS A 69 25.82 4.27 -24.62
CA LYS A 69 24.38 4.12 -24.79
C LYS A 69 23.97 2.63 -24.79
N VAL A 70 24.72 1.81 -25.53
CA VAL A 70 24.48 0.36 -25.63
C VAL A 70 24.75 -0.31 -24.29
N ARG A 71 25.85 0.00 -23.61
CA ARG A 71 26.15 -0.54 -22.27
C ARG A 71 25.06 -0.23 -21.26
N ASN A 72 24.58 1.02 -21.22
CA ASN A 72 23.47 1.39 -20.32
C ASN A 72 22.15 0.66 -20.67
N ALA A 73 21.85 0.45 -21.95
CA ALA A 73 20.68 -0.28 -22.40
C ALA A 73 20.78 -1.77 -22.03
N LYS A 74 21.93 -2.41 -22.28
CA LYS A 74 22.23 -3.80 -21.88
C LYS A 74 22.07 -3.98 -20.36
N GLU A 75 22.64 -3.09 -19.55
CA GLU A 75 22.53 -3.16 -18.09
C GLU A 75 21.10 -3.01 -17.61
N SER A 76 20.34 -2.06 -18.18
CA SER A 76 18.92 -1.90 -17.84
C SER A 76 18.12 -3.15 -18.24
N PHE A 77 18.39 -3.70 -19.40
CA PHE A 77 17.74 -4.92 -19.88
C PHE A 77 18.07 -6.13 -18.99
N LEU A 78 19.33 -6.27 -18.59
CA LEU A 78 19.78 -7.30 -17.66
C LEU A 78 19.00 -7.25 -16.33
N LYS A 79 18.85 -6.07 -15.75
CA LYS A 79 18.06 -5.89 -14.51
C LYS A 79 16.62 -6.40 -14.67
N TYR A 80 16.00 -6.17 -15.83
CA TYR A 80 14.65 -6.69 -16.11
C TYR A 80 14.61 -8.20 -16.34
N LEU A 81 15.60 -8.76 -17.04
CA LEU A 81 15.73 -10.21 -17.22
C LEU A 81 15.90 -10.93 -15.90
N ILE A 82 16.79 -10.43 -15.03
CA ILE A 82 16.97 -10.97 -13.68
C ILE A 82 15.65 -10.88 -12.91
N ARG A 83 14.98 -9.74 -12.94
CA ARG A 83 13.68 -9.55 -12.25
C ARG A 83 12.62 -10.53 -12.74
N MET A 84 12.53 -10.78 -14.06
CA MET A 84 11.57 -11.72 -14.64
C MET A 84 11.77 -13.17 -14.18
N SER A 85 12.95 -13.53 -13.69
CA SER A 85 13.29 -14.90 -13.26
C SER A 85 13.47 -15.05 -11.75
N THR A 86 13.74 -13.97 -11.00
CA THR A 86 14.11 -14.06 -9.59
C THR A 86 13.21 -13.30 -8.62
N ARG A 87 12.19 -12.56 -9.09
CA ARG A 87 11.35 -11.77 -8.20
C ARG A 87 9.86 -12.03 -8.40
N GLY A 88 9.19 -12.53 -7.36
CA GLY A 88 7.75 -12.85 -7.36
C GLY A 88 6.83 -11.64 -7.29
N THR A 89 7.27 -10.49 -6.77
CA THR A 89 6.42 -9.31 -6.58
C THR A 89 5.77 -8.85 -7.90
N PRO A 90 4.42 -8.81 -8.02
CA PRO A 90 3.72 -8.53 -9.27
C PRO A 90 4.01 -7.15 -9.84
N TYR A 91 4.31 -7.10 -11.13
CA TYR A 91 4.49 -5.86 -11.88
C TYR A 91 4.34 -6.10 -13.39
N GLY A 92 3.20 -5.74 -13.96
CA GLY A 92 2.92 -5.96 -15.38
C GLY A 92 3.00 -7.45 -15.76
N LEU A 93 3.67 -7.73 -16.86
CA LEU A 93 3.96 -9.10 -17.31
C LEU A 93 5.21 -9.72 -16.65
N LEU A 94 5.98 -8.98 -15.84
CA LEU A 94 7.21 -9.50 -15.23
C LEU A 94 6.95 -10.62 -14.21
N SER A 95 5.81 -10.56 -13.54
CA SER A 95 5.40 -11.50 -12.49
C SER A 95 3.90 -11.41 -12.27
N GLY A 96 3.30 -12.47 -11.77
CA GLY A 96 1.88 -12.52 -11.54
C GLY A 96 1.50 -13.22 -10.26
N ILE A 97 0.19 -13.40 -10.06
CA ILE A 97 -0.38 -14.01 -8.86
C ILE A 97 -1.20 -15.25 -9.17
N SER A 98 -1.36 -16.09 -8.16
CA SER A 98 -2.34 -17.17 -8.07
C SER A 98 -2.81 -17.34 -6.64
N LEU A 99 -3.97 -17.96 -6.42
CA LEU A 99 -4.47 -18.26 -5.09
C LEU A 99 -4.30 -19.76 -4.77
N GLY A 100 -3.85 -20.07 -3.56
CA GLY A 100 -3.67 -21.43 -3.07
C GLY A 100 -4.49 -21.71 -1.81
N GLN A 101 -4.54 -22.98 -1.44
CA GLN A 101 -5.26 -23.49 -0.28
C GLN A 101 -4.35 -24.31 0.62
N LEU A 102 -4.69 -24.36 1.93
CA LEU A 102 -4.00 -25.24 2.87
C LEU A 102 -4.43 -26.70 2.68
N ALA A 103 -3.45 -27.61 2.75
CA ALA A 103 -3.64 -29.06 2.66
C ALA A 103 -2.76 -29.79 3.68
N GLU A 104 -2.76 -31.13 3.69
CA GLU A 104 -1.90 -31.91 4.57
C GLU A 104 -0.43 -31.92 4.12
N LYS A 105 -0.18 -31.80 2.80
CA LYS A 105 1.17 -31.77 2.22
C LYS A 105 1.30 -30.60 1.26
N THR A 106 2.47 -30.01 1.19
CA THR A 106 2.80 -28.97 0.21
C THR A 106 2.92 -29.60 -1.18
N ASN A 107 2.26 -28.99 -2.14
CA ASN A 107 2.40 -29.29 -3.57
C ASN A 107 2.09 -28.03 -4.36
N ILE A 108 3.12 -27.29 -4.71
CA ILE A 108 3.01 -26.05 -5.50
C ILE A 108 3.69 -26.27 -6.83
N GLN A 109 2.90 -26.30 -7.89
CA GLN A 109 3.38 -26.51 -9.25
C GLN A 109 2.82 -25.42 -10.16
N ILE A 110 3.66 -24.49 -10.57
CA ILE A 110 3.32 -23.44 -11.51
C ILE A 110 3.37 -23.99 -12.93
N GLN A 111 2.40 -23.61 -13.77
CA GLN A 111 2.40 -24.00 -15.17
C GLN A 111 3.60 -23.38 -15.90
N GLU A 112 4.38 -24.24 -16.58
CA GLU A 112 5.59 -23.80 -17.28
C GLU A 112 5.28 -22.96 -18.51
N ASP A 113 4.25 -23.36 -19.28
CA ASP A 113 3.84 -22.68 -20.48
C ASP A 113 3.05 -21.41 -20.15
N VAL A 114 3.64 -20.27 -20.44
CA VAL A 114 3.07 -18.93 -20.21
C VAL A 114 1.84 -18.63 -21.07
N ASN A 115 1.54 -19.45 -22.11
CA ASN A 115 0.33 -19.31 -22.91
C ASN A 115 -0.94 -19.57 -22.08
N TYR A 116 -0.83 -20.27 -20.95
CA TYR A 116 -1.92 -20.47 -19.99
C TYR A 116 -2.10 -19.32 -19.00
N TYR A 117 -1.24 -18.29 -19.04
CA TYR A 117 -1.36 -17.14 -18.15
C TYR A 117 -2.36 -16.13 -18.71
N TYR A 118 -3.07 -15.45 -17.82
CA TYR A 118 -4.07 -14.46 -18.18
C TYR A 118 -3.59 -13.06 -17.84
N LYS A 119 -3.91 -12.10 -18.73
CA LYS A 119 -3.67 -10.68 -18.54
C LYS A 119 -4.99 -10.00 -18.13
N SER A 120 -4.97 -9.21 -17.09
CA SER A 120 -5.99 -8.21 -16.80
C SER A 120 -5.48 -6.87 -17.30
N VAL A 121 -6.26 -6.19 -18.11
CA VAL A 121 -5.86 -4.94 -18.78
C VAL A 121 -6.81 -3.83 -18.38
N LYS A 122 -6.27 -2.82 -17.70
CA LYS A 122 -7.00 -1.65 -17.19
C LYS A 122 -6.40 -0.36 -17.78
N VAL A 123 -7.18 0.71 -17.75
CA VAL A 123 -6.64 2.04 -18.07
C VAL A 123 -5.69 2.48 -16.97
N ASP A 124 -4.53 3.05 -17.35
CA ASP A 124 -3.60 3.65 -16.38
C ASP A 124 -4.25 4.85 -15.67
N GLY A 125 -4.07 4.93 -14.35
CA GLY A 125 -4.67 5.97 -13.52
C GLY A 125 -4.31 7.40 -13.95
N SER A 126 -3.09 7.61 -14.44
CA SER A 126 -2.67 8.94 -14.91
C SER A 126 -3.36 9.34 -16.22
N TRP A 127 -3.64 8.40 -17.10
CA TRP A 127 -4.43 8.68 -18.31
C TRP A 127 -5.92 8.84 -17.97
N LEU A 128 -6.43 7.99 -17.08
CA LEU A 128 -7.83 8.05 -16.64
C LEU A 128 -8.16 9.36 -15.95
N SER A 129 -7.25 9.88 -15.10
CA SER A 129 -7.45 11.17 -14.45
C SER A 129 -7.57 12.33 -15.47
N LYS A 130 -6.80 12.29 -16.56
CA LYS A 130 -6.90 13.26 -17.65
C LYS A 130 -8.22 13.14 -18.41
N LEU A 131 -8.69 11.92 -18.63
CA LEU A 131 -9.99 11.69 -19.25
C LEU A 131 -11.12 12.28 -18.39
N ILE A 132 -11.15 11.97 -17.10
CA ILE A 132 -12.20 12.52 -16.19
C ILE A 132 -12.11 14.04 -16.12
N HIS A 133 -10.92 14.61 -15.97
CA HIS A 133 -10.73 16.06 -15.97
C HIS A 133 -11.24 16.72 -17.27
N PHE A 134 -10.98 16.11 -18.45
CA PHE A 134 -11.52 16.58 -19.72
C PHE A 134 -13.05 16.53 -19.76
N LEU A 135 -13.65 15.44 -19.29
CA LEU A 135 -15.11 15.29 -19.23
C LEU A 135 -15.73 16.33 -18.28
N GLU A 136 -15.13 16.58 -17.11
CA GLU A 136 -15.57 17.58 -16.12
C GLU A 136 -15.33 19.03 -16.57
N SER A 137 -14.44 19.25 -17.54
CA SER A 137 -14.18 20.59 -18.10
C SER A 137 -15.13 20.98 -19.24
N ASN A 138 -16.00 20.06 -19.68
CA ASN A 138 -16.90 20.27 -20.82
C ASN A 138 -18.35 19.95 -20.43
N TYR A 139 -19.18 21.01 -20.33
CA TYR A 139 -20.56 20.88 -19.89
C TYR A 139 -21.36 19.82 -20.65
N ASP A 140 -21.19 19.74 -21.98
CA ASP A 140 -21.91 18.78 -22.81
C ASP A 140 -21.68 17.32 -22.40
N TYR A 141 -20.54 17.00 -21.77
CA TYR A 141 -20.25 15.65 -21.28
C TYR A 141 -20.75 15.40 -19.87
N TYR A 142 -20.82 16.41 -18.99
CA TYR A 142 -21.20 16.18 -17.60
C TYR A 142 -22.62 16.64 -17.22
N GLN A 143 -23.35 17.36 -18.11
CA GLN A 143 -24.67 17.93 -17.78
C GLN A 143 -25.68 16.91 -17.25
N ASP A 144 -25.65 15.67 -17.76
CA ASP A 144 -26.57 14.60 -17.36
C ASP A 144 -25.98 13.72 -16.22
N SER A 145 -24.78 14.03 -15.73
CA SER A 145 -24.22 13.37 -14.56
C SER A 145 -24.78 13.97 -13.26
N TYR A 146 -24.79 13.17 -12.18
CA TYR A 146 -25.22 13.63 -10.87
C TYR A 146 -24.19 14.55 -10.24
N VAL A 147 -24.69 15.57 -9.54
CA VAL A 147 -23.89 16.50 -8.73
C VAL A 147 -23.64 15.86 -7.36
N ILE A 148 -22.41 15.85 -6.93
CA ILE A 148 -21.99 15.27 -5.66
C ILE A 148 -21.35 16.37 -4.81
N TRP A 149 -21.86 16.55 -3.57
CA TRP A 149 -21.23 17.42 -2.59
C TRP A 149 -19.96 16.75 -2.04
N ASN A 150 -18.86 17.48 -1.99
CA ASN A 150 -17.65 16.94 -1.38
C ASN A 150 -17.79 16.92 0.14
N GLU A 151 -17.89 15.71 0.72
CA GLU A 151 -18.04 15.50 2.16
C GLU A 151 -16.87 16.00 2.99
N ARG A 152 -15.69 16.20 2.38
CA ARG A 152 -14.49 16.76 3.05
C ARG A 152 -14.61 18.27 3.31
N ASN A 153 -15.59 18.95 2.74
CA ASN A 153 -15.82 20.37 2.97
C ASN A 153 -16.13 20.64 4.45
N TYR A 154 -15.32 21.51 5.07
CA TYR A 154 -15.61 22.07 6.39
C TYR A 154 -16.32 23.41 6.24
N ILE A 155 -17.53 23.51 6.80
CA ILE A 155 -18.43 24.65 6.60
C ILE A 155 -18.51 25.45 7.89
N THR A 156 -18.25 26.76 7.76
CA THR A 156 -18.54 27.77 8.78
C THR A 156 -19.64 28.69 8.29
N ASP A 157 -20.16 29.54 9.15
CA ASP A 157 -21.17 30.54 8.75
C ASP A 157 -20.69 31.46 7.61
N GLN A 158 -19.39 31.75 7.58
CA GLN A 158 -18.82 32.70 6.63
C GLN A 158 -18.16 32.05 5.43
N ARG A 159 -17.53 30.86 5.61
CA ARG A 159 -16.69 30.24 4.57
C ARG A 159 -16.81 28.72 4.55
N ILE A 160 -16.53 28.17 3.39
CA ILE A 160 -16.33 26.74 3.17
C ILE A 160 -14.84 26.54 2.91
N TYR A 161 -14.24 25.56 3.58
CA TYR A 161 -12.83 25.21 3.48
C TYR A 161 -12.69 23.78 2.99
N LEU A 162 -11.69 23.54 2.13
CA LEU A 162 -11.28 22.23 1.66
C LEU A 162 -9.77 22.11 1.76
N ASP A 163 -9.29 21.16 2.55
CA ASP A 163 -7.87 20.97 2.86
C ASP A 163 -7.15 20.07 1.84
N ASN A 164 -7.83 19.08 1.29
CA ASN A 164 -7.20 18.10 0.40
C ASN A 164 -7.94 18.03 -0.94
N GLN A 165 -7.14 18.14 -2.02
CA GLN A 165 -7.60 17.97 -3.39
C GLN A 165 -7.20 16.58 -3.91
N THR A 166 -8.03 16.03 -4.80
CA THR A 166 -7.76 14.73 -5.44
C THR A 166 -6.72 14.83 -6.56
N CYS A 167 -6.37 13.70 -7.17
CA CYS A 167 -5.42 13.63 -8.28
C CYS A 167 -5.88 14.31 -9.58
N LEU A 168 -7.11 14.80 -9.65
CA LEU A 168 -7.64 15.50 -10.83
C LEU A 168 -7.17 16.94 -10.93
N ILE A 169 -6.80 17.55 -9.81
CA ILE A 169 -6.21 18.89 -9.78
C ILE A 169 -4.69 18.77 -9.94
N GLN A 170 -4.13 19.66 -10.77
CA GLN A 170 -2.69 19.63 -11.04
C GLN A 170 -1.85 19.75 -9.77
N GLU A 171 -0.79 18.95 -9.67
CA GLU A 171 0.07 18.76 -8.49
C GLU A 171 0.65 20.05 -7.85
N ASN A 172 0.53 21.19 -8.53
CA ASN A 172 1.12 22.46 -8.08
C ASN A 172 0.21 23.31 -7.19
N ASN A 173 -1.07 22.99 -7.04
CA ASN A 173 -2.02 23.72 -6.20
C ASN A 173 -2.26 23.01 -4.87
N LYS A 174 -1.32 23.14 -3.95
CA LYS A 174 -1.42 22.61 -2.57
C LYS A 174 -2.02 23.62 -1.58
N GLU A 175 -2.70 24.63 -2.06
CA GLU A 175 -3.26 25.67 -1.19
C GLU A 175 -4.61 25.22 -0.61
N LEU A 176 -4.82 25.58 0.66
CA LEU A 176 -6.14 25.48 1.30
C LEU A 176 -7.17 26.23 0.47
N VAL A 177 -8.11 25.50 -0.11
CA VAL A 177 -9.21 26.12 -0.85
C VAL A 177 -10.21 26.69 0.15
N SER A 178 -10.59 27.97 -0.05
CA SER A 178 -11.58 28.62 0.79
C SER A 178 -12.47 29.51 -0.05
N ILE A 179 -13.79 29.30 0.04
CA ILE A 179 -14.79 30.11 -0.65
C ILE A 179 -15.79 30.73 0.35
N LYS A 180 -16.40 31.84 0.00
CA LYS A 180 -17.45 32.50 0.83
C LYS A 180 -18.70 31.61 0.86
N ASN A 181 -19.18 31.29 2.08
CA ASN A 181 -20.44 30.57 2.26
C ASN A 181 -21.62 31.55 2.08
N ASN A 182 -22.17 31.60 0.88
CA ASN A 182 -23.29 32.46 0.52
C ASN A 182 -24.60 31.66 0.40
N ASP A 183 -25.71 32.34 0.22
CA ASP A 183 -27.05 31.74 0.14
C ASP A 183 -27.19 30.79 -1.06
N LEU A 184 -26.48 31.07 -2.16
CA LEU A 184 -26.44 30.18 -3.32
C LEU A 184 -25.78 28.83 -2.98
N LEU A 185 -24.64 28.82 -2.28
CA LEU A 185 -23.97 27.59 -1.85
C LEU A 185 -24.79 26.81 -0.82
N LYS A 186 -25.44 27.51 0.12
CA LYS A 186 -26.36 26.87 1.06
C LYS A 186 -27.54 26.22 0.34
N PHE A 187 -28.09 26.89 -0.65
CA PHE A 187 -29.16 26.36 -1.49
C PHE A 187 -28.68 25.13 -2.29
N ILE A 188 -27.52 25.20 -2.94
CA ILE A 188 -26.94 24.05 -3.66
C ILE A 188 -26.80 22.84 -2.69
N LYS A 189 -26.17 23.02 -1.52
CA LYS A 189 -26.00 21.94 -0.55
C LYS A 189 -27.35 21.35 -0.10
N GLN A 190 -28.35 22.17 0.12
CA GLN A 190 -29.69 21.68 0.52
C GLN A 190 -30.39 20.93 -0.60
N SER A 191 -30.24 21.39 -1.86
CA SER A 191 -30.86 20.75 -3.03
C SER A 191 -30.23 19.36 -3.32
N LEU A 192 -28.99 19.12 -2.93
CA LEU A 192 -28.30 17.84 -3.14
C LEU A 192 -28.64 16.75 -2.11
N GLN A 193 -29.71 16.91 -1.34
CA GLN A 193 -30.30 15.82 -0.54
C GLN A 193 -31.07 14.82 -1.42
N GLU A 194 -31.40 15.21 -2.65
CA GLU A 194 -31.94 14.36 -3.70
C GLU A 194 -30.93 14.23 -4.83
N ASP A 195 -31.01 13.14 -5.60
CA ASP A 195 -30.15 12.91 -6.77
C ASP A 195 -30.50 13.92 -7.87
N LEU A 196 -29.64 14.93 -8.06
CA LEU A 196 -29.82 15.98 -9.08
C LEU A 196 -28.72 15.89 -10.14
N THR A 197 -29.12 16.03 -11.42
CA THR A 197 -28.16 16.24 -12.50
C THR A 197 -27.67 17.71 -12.51
N PHE A 198 -26.51 17.94 -13.16
CA PHE A 198 -26.05 19.34 -13.35
C PHE A 198 -27.06 20.19 -14.13
N LYS A 199 -27.72 19.61 -15.12
CA LYS A 199 -28.75 20.27 -15.90
C LYS A 199 -29.95 20.68 -15.02
N ASP A 200 -30.40 19.79 -14.13
CA ASP A 200 -31.49 20.10 -13.20
C ASP A 200 -31.08 21.14 -12.16
N LEU A 201 -29.85 21.04 -11.63
CA LEU A 201 -29.32 22.02 -10.68
C LEU A 201 -29.25 23.42 -11.28
N ILE A 202 -28.76 23.56 -12.52
CA ILE A 202 -28.70 24.86 -13.22
C ILE A 202 -30.10 25.45 -13.36
N LYS A 203 -31.09 24.63 -13.75
CA LYS A 203 -32.49 25.08 -13.85
C LYS A 203 -33.03 25.54 -12.49
N LEU A 204 -32.82 24.79 -11.41
CA LEU A 204 -33.24 25.14 -10.06
C LEU A 204 -32.60 26.45 -9.58
N ILE A 205 -31.31 26.67 -9.86
CA ILE A 205 -30.60 27.93 -9.52
C ILE A 205 -31.21 29.09 -10.29
N SER A 206 -31.41 28.95 -11.62
CA SER A 206 -32.02 29.97 -12.47
C SER A 206 -33.39 30.41 -11.96
N GLU A 207 -34.25 29.45 -11.62
CA GLU A 207 -35.60 29.71 -11.10
C GLU A 207 -35.56 30.33 -9.70
N LYS A 208 -34.73 29.86 -8.80
CA LYS A 208 -34.67 30.34 -7.40
C LYS A 208 -34.10 31.74 -7.26
N PHE A 209 -33.05 32.06 -8.01
CA PHE A 209 -32.32 33.32 -7.91
C PHE A 209 -32.64 34.29 -9.03
N LEU A 210 -33.59 33.94 -9.94
CA LEU A 210 -34.00 34.74 -11.08
C LEU A 210 -32.83 35.18 -11.97
N ILE A 211 -31.87 34.30 -12.17
CA ILE A 211 -30.71 34.51 -13.03
C ILE A 211 -31.08 34.05 -14.44
N ASN A 212 -31.15 35.01 -15.37
CA ASN A 212 -31.53 34.74 -16.77
C ASN A 212 -30.35 34.27 -17.64
N ASP A 213 -29.12 34.56 -17.23
CA ASP A 213 -27.89 34.13 -17.94
C ASP A 213 -27.45 32.76 -17.46
N GLU A 214 -27.85 31.74 -18.19
CA GLU A 214 -27.43 30.33 -17.91
C GLU A 214 -25.90 30.14 -17.98
N GLN A 215 -25.21 30.94 -18.80
CA GLN A 215 -23.77 30.88 -18.94
C GLN A 215 -23.04 31.34 -17.68
N GLU A 216 -23.59 32.33 -16.96
CA GLU A 216 -23.09 32.76 -15.66
C GLU A 216 -23.17 31.61 -14.63
N ILE A 217 -24.33 30.92 -14.60
CA ILE A 217 -24.51 29.74 -13.70
C ILE A 217 -23.55 28.63 -14.06
N LYS A 218 -23.38 28.29 -15.34
CA LYS A 218 -22.44 27.28 -15.81
C LYS A 218 -20.99 27.59 -15.40
N SER A 219 -20.59 28.84 -15.56
CA SER A 219 -19.25 29.31 -15.18
C SER A 219 -19.02 29.21 -13.67
N PHE A 220 -20.05 29.52 -12.88
CA PHE A 220 -19.99 29.37 -11.42
C PHE A 220 -19.89 27.91 -11.02
N ILE A 221 -20.69 27.01 -11.59
CA ILE A 221 -20.65 25.58 -11.35
C ILE A 221 -19.28 24.99 -11.74
N GLN A 222 -18.74 25.40 -12.90
CA GLN A 222 -17.39 24.98 -13.31
C GLN A 222 -16.33 25.40 -12.28
N ASN A 223 -16.41 26.60 -11.73
CA ASN A 223 -15.51 27.05 -10.67
C ASN A 223 -15.62 26.21 -9.40
N LEU A 224 -16.82 25.72 -9.06
CA LEU A 224 -17.00 24.81 -7.93
C LEU A 224 -16.40 23.40 -8.20
N LEU A 225 -16.50 22.90 -9.43
CA LEU A 225 -15.86 21.67 -9.88
C LEU A 225 -14.33 21.80 -9.86
N ASP A 226 -13.79 22.89 -10.42
CA ASP A 226 -12.35 23.16 -10.47
C ASP A 226 -11.72 23.29 -9.06
N LYS A 227 -12.52 23.72 -8.08
CA LYS A 227 -12.13 23.80 -6.67
C LYS A 227 -12.49 22.57 -5.85
N GLU A 228 -13.06 21.56 -6.47
CA GLU A 228 -13.52 20.33 -5.82
C GLU A 228 -14.52 20.56 -4.66
N ILE A 229 -15.27 21.63 -4.66
CA ILE A 229 -16.38 21.84 -3.70
C ILE A 229 -17.53 20.88 -3.99
N ILE A 230 -17.76 20.61 -5.28
CA ILE A 230 -18.67 19.59 -5.78
C ILE A 230 -17.92 18.69 -6.78
N PHE A 231 -18.45 17.49 -7.02
CA PHE A 231 -17.95 16.51 -7.97
C PHE A 231 -19.03 16.11 -8.97
N THR A 232 -18.60 15.49 -10.08
CA THR A 232 -19.50 14.76 -10.96
C THR A 232 -19.54 13.27 -10.56
N SER A 233 -20.65 12.59 -10.82
CA SER A 233 -20.73 11.13 -10.69
C SER A 233 -19.80 10.38 -11.65
N LEU A 234 -19.22 11.05 -12.65
CA LEU A 234 -18.21 10.48 -13.56
C LEU A 234 -16.94 10.04 -12.81
N ARG A 235 -16.61 10.72 -11.68
CA ARG A 235 -15.47 10.33 -10.82
C ARG A 235 -15.60 8.93 -10.25
N THR A 236 -16.79 8.35 -10.21
CA THR A 236 -16.99 6.94 -9.84
C THR A 236 -16.15 6.00 -10.70
N ALA A 237 -15.88 6.37 -11.97
CA ALA A 237 -14.99 5.60 -12.85
C ALA A 237 -13.60 5.38 -12.26
N LEU A 238 -13.05 6.34 -11.46
CA LEU A 238 -11.73 6.24 -10.84
C LEU A 238 -11.60 5.08 -9.84
N LYS A 239 -12.74 4.56 -9.35
CA LYS A 239 -12.84 3.49 -8.36
C LYS A 239 -13.36 2.17 -8.94
N LYS A 240 -13.79 2.17 -10.19
CA LYS A 240 -14.29 0.95 -10.85
C LYS A 240 -13.14 0.05 -11.31
N GLU A 241 -13.35 -1.24 -11.22
CA GLU A 241 -12.43 -2.23 -11.78
C GLU A 241 -12.23 -2.03 -13.29
N ASN A 242 -13.32 -1.68 -14.02
CA ASN A 242 -13.30 -1.39 -15.45
C ASN A 242 -13.84 0.05 -15.68
N PRO A 243 -12.99 1.07 -15.62
CA PRO A 243 -13.40 2.47 -15.74
C PRO A 243 -14.09 2.81 -17.06
N LEU A 244 -13.58 2.26 -18.20
CA LEU A 244 -14.15 2.52 -19.52
C LEU A 244 -15.52 1.90 -19.69
N ASP A 245 -15.78 0.70 -19.14
CA ASP A 245 -17.12 0.09 -19.17
C ASP A 245 -18.15 1.00 -18.50
N TYR A 246 -17.80 1.55 -17.34
CA TYR A 246 -18.67 2.47 -16.62
C TYR A 246 -18.95 3.73 -17.43
N LEU A 247 -17.92 4.38 -17.97
CA LEU A 247 -18.08 5.61 -18.78
C LEU A 247 -18.85 5.34 -20.08
N LEU A 248 -18.54 4.26 -20.80
CA LEU A 248 -19.23 3.90 -22.04
C LEU A 248 -20.68 3.51 -21.79
N CYS A 249 -21.02 2.93 -20.65
CA CYS A 249 -22.40 2.71 -20.24
C CYS A 249 -23.14 4.02 -20.01
N PHE A 250 -22.50 5.01 -19.38
CA PHE A 250 -23.06 6.33 -19.17
C PHE A 250 -23.29 7.07 -20.52
N TYR A 251 -22.33 6.98 -21.44
CA TYR A 251 -22.36 7.65 -22.75
C TYR A 251 -22.97 6.80 -23.87
N ARG A 252 -23.76 5.76 -23.57
CA ARG A 252 -24.29 4.82 -24.57
C ARG A 252 -25.11 5.49 -25.66
N ASP A 253 -25.81 6.58 -25.33
CA ASP A 253 -26.69 7.33 -26.24
C ASP A 253 -25.97 8.53 -26.90
N PHE A 254 -24.67 8.73 -26.63
CA PHE A 254 -23.84 9.77 -27.24
C PHE A 254 -23.18 9.25 -28.51
N ASP A 255 -23.42 9.94 -29.61
CA ASP A 255 -22.82 9.62 -30.91
C ASP A 255 -21.92 10.75 -31.41
N ASN A 256 -20.68 10.78 -30.94
CA ASN A 256 -19.64 11.70 -31.40
C ASN A 256 -18.29 11.00 -31.56
N ASP A 257 -17.37 11.63 -32.27
CA ASP A 257 -16.06 11.04 -32.59
C ASP A 257 -15.21 10.76 -31.37
N PHE A 258 -15.38 11.52 -30.29
CA PHE A 258 -14.65 11.30 -29.03
C PHE A 258 -15.12 9.99 -28.37
N ILE A 259 -16.42 9.77 -28.22
CA ILE A 259 -16.96 8.54 -27.63
C ILE A 259 -16.67 7.32 -28.51
N ARG A 260 -16.77 7.46 -29.85
CA ARG A 260 -16.34 6.37 -30.77
C ARG A 260 -14.86 6.02 -30.59
N SER A 261 -13.99 7.02 -30.33
CA SER A 261 -12.58 6.78 -30.02
C SER A 261 -12.39 6.00 -28.71
N LEU A 262 -13.16 6.32 -27.66
CA LEU A 262 -13.15 5.56 -26.40
C LEU A 262 -13.64 4.11 -26.59
N GLN A 263 -14.70 3.92 -27.39
CA GLN A 263 -15.19 2.57 -27.74
C GLN A 263 -14.14 1.76 -28.48
N LEU A 264 -13.41 2.36 -29.43
CA LEU A 264 -12.33 1.69 -30.16
C LEU A 264 -11.17 1.32 -29.24
N ILE A 265 -10.77 2.23 -28.34
CA ILE A 265 -9.74 1.96 -27.32
C ILE A 265 -10.16 0.78 -26.46
N HIS A 266 -11.38 0.79 -25.95
CA HIS A 266 -11.91 -0.29 -25.12
C HIS A 266 -11.91 -1.63 -25.87
N PHE A 267 -12.36 -1.65 -27.12
CA PHE A 267 -12.35 -2.85 -27.97
C PHE A 267 -10.93 -3.41 -28.15
N GLU A 268 -9.95 -2.57 -28.47
CA GLU A 268 -8.56 -3.02 -28.62
C GLU A 268 -7.95 -3.49 -27.28
N MET A 269 -8.33 -2.90 -26.15
CA MET A 269 -7.92 -3.37 -24.80
C MET A 269 -8.49 -4.77 -24.51
N MET A 270 -9.78 -5.00 -24.76
CA MET A 270 -10.40 -6.31 -24.57
C MET A 270 -9.77 -7.37 -25.48
N LYS A 271 -9.49 -7.03 -26.73
CA LYS A 271 -8.77 -7.90 -27.67
C LYS A 271 -7.36 -8.22 -27.15
N TYR A 272 -6.62 -7.23 -26.63
CA TYR A 272 -5.29 -7.42 -26.08
C TYR A 272 -5.32 -8.34 -24.83
N GLN A 273 -6.33 -8.18 -23.98
CA GLN A 273 -6.49 -8.98 -22.77
C GLN A 273 -6.58 -10.49 -23.04
N ILE A 274 -7.26 -10.90 -24.09
CA ILE A 274 -7.45 -12.32 -24.43
C ILE A 274 -6.31 -12.92 -25.28
N MET A 275 -5.37 -12.09 -25.74
CA MET A 275 -4.22 -12.59 -26.51
C MET A 275 -3.21 -13.29 -25.59
N GLU A 276 -2.58 -14.35 -26.09
CA GLU A 276 -1.45 -14.99 -25.42
C GLU A 276 -0.27 -14.01 -25.24
N ILE A 277 0.48 -14.18 -24.17
CA ILE A 277 1.70 -13.40 -23.93
C ILE A 277 2.74 -13.71 -25.02
N GLY A 278 3.32 -12.71 -25.61
CA GLY A 278 4.23 -12.80 -26.77
C GLY A 278 3.56 -12.55 -28.11
N LYS A 279 2.20 -12.51 -28.18
CA LYS A 279 1.47 -12.23 -29.43
C LYS A 279 0.83 -10.83 -29.48
N GLY A 280 0.87 -10.08 -28.37
CA GLY A 280 0.12 -8.82 -28.18
C GLY A 280 0.78 -7.55 -28.68
N LYS A 281 2.04 -7.58 -29.12
CA LYS A 281 2.86 -6.40 -29.48
C LYS A 281 2.14 -5.38 -30.38
N LYS A 282 1.54 -5.83 -31.49
CA LYS A 282 0.88 -4.94 -32.47
C LYS A 282 -0.35 -4.26 -31.88
N THR A 283 -1.16 -5.01 -31.13
CA THR A 283 -2.37 -4.50 -30.48
C THR A 283 -2.04 -3.52 -29.38
N PHE A 284 -1.01 -3.80 -28.56
CA PHE A 284 -0.53 -2.87 -27.53
C PHE A 284 -0.06 -1.54 -28.14
N LEU A 285 0.72 -1.57 -29.20
CA LEU A 285 1.17 -0.35 -29.90
C LEU A 285 -0.02 0.43 -30.47
N ARG A 286 -1.04 -0.27 -31.00
CA ARG A 286 -2.28 0.37 -31.48
C ARG A 286 -3.05 1.05 -30.35
N ILE A 287 -3.21 0.39 -29.20
CA ILE A 287 -3.84 1.00 -28.01
C ILE A 287 -3.08 2.25 -27.61
N ARG A 288 -1.76 2.17 -27.50
CA ARG A 288 -0.90 3.29 -27.16
C ARG A 288 -1.03 4.46 -28.13
N GLU A 289 -1.12 4.19 -29.41
CA GLU A 289 -1.36 5.19 -30.46
C GLU A 289 -2.71 5.88 -30.26
N LEU A 290 -3.80 5.12 -30.20
CA LEU A 290 -5.17 5.64 -30.01
C LEU A 290 -5.28 6.50 -28.76
N MET A 291 -4.80 6.01 -27.62
CA MET A 291 -4.85 6.74 -26.35
C MET A 291 -4.00 8.00 -26.36
N SER A 292 -2.84 7.98 -27.06
CA SER A 292 -1.96 9.14 -27.18
C SER A 292 -2.53 10.27 -28.06
N HIS A 293 -3.42 9.94 -28.98
CA HIS A 293 -4.16 10.94 -29.77
C HIS A 293 -5.15 11.74 -28.93
N LEU A 294 -5.76 11.09 -27.92
CA LEU A 294 -6.68 11.78 -27.01
C LEU A 294 -5.88 12.56 -25.94
N PHE A 295 -5.05 11.87 -25.18
CA PHE A 295 -4.25 12.48 -24.10
C PHE A 295 -2.86 11.85 -24.05
N LYS A 296 -1.81 12.67 -24.03
CA LYS A 296 -0.44 12.20 -23.83
C LYS A 296 -0.21 11.84 -22.38
N ALA A 297 0.27 10.64 -22.11
CA ALA A 297 0.65 10.13 -20.81
C ALA A 297 1.97 9.37 -20.88
N LYS A 298 2.60 9.11 -19.73
CA LYS A 298 3.78 8.26 -19.63
C LYS A 298 3.42 6.81 -19.91
N GLU A 299 2.38 6.33 -19.23
CA GLU A 299 1.79 5.03 -19.40
C GLU A 299 0.31 5.20 -19.77
N TYR A 300 -0.27 4.22 -20.47
CA TYR A 300 -1.64 4.29 -20.98
C TYR A 300 -2.53 3.21 -20.40
N ILE A 301 -1.99 2.02 -20.22
CA ILE A 301 -2.69 0.90 -19.61
C ILE A 301 -1.85 0.27 -18.51
N GLN A 302 -2.53 -0.26 -17.52
CA GLN A 302 -1.98 -1.14 -16.50
C GLN A 302 -2.28 -2.58 -16.87
N ILE A 303 -1.32 -3.46 -16.65
CA ILE A 303 -1.47 -4.89 -16.85
C ILE A 303 -1.17 -5.57 -15.52
N ASP A 304 -2.02 -6.47 -15.10
CA ASP A 304 -1.78 -7.41 -14.02
C ASP A 304 -1.88 -8.84 -14.55
N THR A 305 -1.08 -9.76 -14.06
CA THR A 305 -0.95 -11.12 -14.60
C THR A 305 -1.44 -12.15 -13.59
N LYS A 306 -2.36 -13.03 -14.03
CA LYS A 306 -2.73 -14.25 -13.31
C LYS A 306 -1.87 -15.40 -13.83
N ILE A 307 -1.06 -15.98 -12.95
CA ILE A 307 -0.31 -17.20 -13.27
C ILE A 307 -1.20 -18.42 -13.06
N GLN A 308 -1.06 -19.41 -13.93
CA GLN A 308 -1.77 -20.68 -13.80
C GLN A 308 -0.94 -21.68 -13.01
N THR A 309 -1.58 -22.40 -12.11
CA THR A 309 -0.96 -23.47 -11.32
C THR A 309 -1.61 -24.82 -11.67
N LYS A 310 -0.80 -25.88 -11.75
CA LYS A 310 -1.29 -27.27 -11.85
C LYS A 310 -1.80 -27.73 -10.47
N ASN A 311 -1.03 -27.43 -9.43
CA ASN A 311 -1.38 -27.63 -8.03
C ASN A 311 -0.95 -26.41 -7.24
N ASN A 312 -1.71 -26.07 -6.20
CA ASN A 312 -1.41 -24.94 -5.36
C ASN A 312 -1.87 -25.20 -3.91
N TYR A 313 -1.14 -26.09 -3.25
CA TYR A 313 -1.40 -26.53 -1.89
C TYR A 313 -0.20 -26.28 -1.00
N LEU A 314 -0.40 -25.63 0.14
CA LEU A 314 0.60 -25.42 1.19
C LEU A 314 0.23 -26.27 2.40
N SER A 315 1.22 -26.94 3.00
CA SER A 315 0.94 -27.78 4.18
C SER A 315 0.52 -26.95 5.39
N LYS A 316 -0.45 -27.47 6.15
CA LYS A 316 -0.86 -26.88 7.43
C LYS A 316 0.30 -26.72 8.41
N LYS A 317 1.32 -27.62 8.31
CA LYS A 317 2.54 -27.53 9.10
C LYS A 317 3.33 -26.27 8.78
N ILE A 318 3.54 -25.97 7.49
CA ILE A 318 4.23 -24.74 7.03
C ILE A 318 3.45 -23.50 7.43
N ALA A 319 2.12 -23.50 7.23
CA ALA A 319 1.24 -22.41 7.68
C ALA A 319 1.33 -22.19 9.21
N GLY A 320 1.38 -23.26 9.99
CA GLY A 320 1.62 -23.20 11.44
C GLY A 320 2.96 -22.55 11.79
N ASN A 321 4.03 -22.89 11.07
CA ASN A 321 5.35 -22.27 11.28
C ASN A 321 5.35 -20.77 10.91
N ILE A 322 4.60 -20.35 9.88
CA ILE A 322 4.39 -18.92 9.56
C ILE A 322 3.70 -18.20 10.73
N SER A 323 2.67 -18.81 11.29
CA SER A 323 1.94 -18.27 12.44
C SER A 323 2.81 -18.12 13.68
N GLU A 324 3.65 -19.12 13.98
CA GLU A 324 4.60 -19.05 15.10
C GLU A 324 5.69 -17.99 14.86
N ALA A 325 6.23 -17.92 13.63
CA ALA A 325 7.20 -16.90 13.25
C ALA A 325 6.61 -15.48 13.35
N ALA A 326 5.35 -15.30 12.94
CA ALA A 326 4.65 -14.04 13.09
C ALA A 326 4.51 -13.62 14.56
N TYR A 327 4.19 -14.56 15.45
CA TYR A 327 4.11 -14.28 16.88
C TYR A 327 5.49 -13.94 17.47
N LEU A 328 6.52 -14.69 17.10
CA LEU A 328 7.89 -14.40 17.53
C LEU A 328 8.36 -13.03 17.05
N LEU A 329 8.10 -12.67 15.79
CA LEU A 329 8.40 -11.35 15.25
C LEU A 329 7.62 -10.25 16.00
N TRP A 330 6.35 -10.50 16.35
CA TRP A 330 5.58 -9.57 17.16
C TRP A 330 6.21 -9.36 18.55
N LEU A 331 6.67 -10.42 19.22
CA LEU A 331 7.38 -10.32 20.51
C LEU A 331 8.65 -9.46 20.38
N LEU A 332 9.42 -9.66 19.29
CA LEU A 332 10.66 -8.95 19.01
C LEU A 332 10.47 -7.53 18.45
N SER A 333 9.29 -7.22 17.93
CA SER A 333 9.00 -5.88 17.37
C SER A 333 9.05 -4.81 18.45
N PRO A 334 9.44 -3.56 18.12
CA PRO A 334 9.33 -2.43 19.03
C PRO A 334 7.86 -2.18 19.40
N ASP A 335 7.63 -1.61 20.56
CA ASP A 335 6.28 -1.31 21.06
C ASP A 335 5.64 -0.15 20.29
N ASP A 336 6.45 0.78 19.84
CA ASP A 336 6.02 1.96 19.09
C ASP A 336 6.25 1.77 17.58
N LEU A 337 5.25 2.15 16.76
CA LEU A 337 5.38 2.19 15.30
C LEU A 337 6.24 3.36 14.79
N GLY A 338 6.63 4.28 15.65
CA GLY A 338 7.16 5.57 15.25
C GLY A 338 6.07 6.52 14.71
N ILE A 339 4.79 6.11 14.76
CA ILE A 339 3.65 7.00 14.55
C ILE A 339 3.45 7.79 15.85
N SER A 340 4.46 8.57 16.20
CA SER A 340 4.45 9.43 17.41
C SER A 340 3.39 10.53 17.34
N THR A 341 2.85 10.78 16.15
CA THR A 341 1.76 11.71 15.90
C THR A 341 0.57 11.44 16.81
N ASN A 342 0.25 10.16 17.06
CA ASN A 342 -0.89 9.82 17.90
C ASN A 342 -0.70 10.14 19.37
N HIS A 343 0.51 10.02 19.93
CA HIS A 343 0.73 10.30 21.35
C HIS A 343 0.63 11.80 21.66
N ASP A 344 1.34 12.63 20.91
CA ASP A 344 1.34 14.08 21.11
C ASP A 344 -0.05 14.66 20.84
N PHE A 345 -0.72 14.18 19.77
CA PHE A 345 -2.09 14.58 19.45
C PHE A 345 -3.08 14.10 20.52
N HIS A 346 -2.92 12.88 21.03
CA HIS A 346 -3.74 12.33 22.11
C HIS A 346 -3.62 13.15 23.39
N TYR A 347 -2.41 13.50 23.82
CA TYR A 347 -2.20 14.38 24.99
C TYR A 347 -2.85 15.73 24.80
N SER A 348 -2.65 16.37 23.64
CA SER A 348 -3.28 17.66 23.31
C SER A 348 -4.81 17.58 23.26
N PHE A 349 -5.36 16.42 22.82
CA PHE A 349 -6.80 16.18 22.87
C PHE A 349 -7.31 16.10 24.31
N LEU A 350 -6.62 15.35 25.17
CA LEU A 350 -6.98 15.22 26.59
C LEU A 350 -6.91 16.57 27.33
N GLU A 351 -5.89 17.36 27.03
CA GLU A 351 -5.72 18.69 27.61
C GLU A 351 -6.85 19.63 27.19
N LYS A 352 -7.27 19.61 25.92
CA LYS A 352 -8.28 20.52 25.38
C LYS A 352 -9.72 20.08 25.66
N TYR A 353 -10.02 18.78 25.58
CA TYR A 353 -11.38 18.25 25.61
C TYR A 353 -11.68 17.30 26.78
N GLY A 354 -10.65 16.70 27.38
CA GLY A 354 -10.80 15.74 28.46
C GLY A 354 -11.23 14.33 27.99
N LEU A 355 -11.51 13.44 28.96
CA LEU A 355 -11.81 12.03 28.72
C LEU A 355 -13.25 11.74 28.34
N GLU A 356 -14.21 12.55 28.83
CA GLU A 356 -15.63 12.26 28.70
C GLU A 356 -16.31 12.89 27.49
N GLN A 357 -15.56 13.65 26.74
CA GLN A 357 -16.07 14.38 25.57
C GLN A 357 -15.80 13.62 24.28
N ILE A 358 -16.77 13.67 23.36
CA ILE A 358 -16.56 13.33 21.96
C ILE A 358 -16.73 14.59 21.12
N VAL A 359 -15.81 14.80 20.18
CA VAL A 359 -15.74 16.00 19.32
C VAL A 359 -16.06 15.59 17.90
N ASN A 360 -16.88 16.36 17.19
CA ASN A 360 -17.13 16.11 15.77
C ASN A 360 -15.81 16.09 14.98
N LEU A 361 -15.63 15.12 14.10
CA LEU A 361 -14.40 14.90 13.36
C LEU A 361 -13.95 16.13 12.57
N LYS A 362 -14.88 16.76 11.81
CA LYS A 362 -14.57 17.94 10.98
C LYS A 362 -14.19 19.16 11.82
N GLU A 363 -14.86 19.33 12.97
CA GLU A 363 -14.52 20.39 13.92
C GLU A 363 -13.13 20.16 14.53
N LEU A 364 -12.84 18.94 14.97
CA LEU A 364 -11.55 18.57 15.57
C LEU A 364 -10.37 18.83 14.62
N LEU A 365 -10.53 18.44 13.34
CA LEU A 365 -9.47 18.54 12.33
C LEU A 365 -9.40 19.92 11.64
N SER A 366 -10.27 20.85 12.02
CA SER A 366 -10.20 22.22 11.51
C SER A 366 -9.04 22.99 12.14
N ASP A 367 -8.18 23.60 11.32
CA ASP A 367 -7.10 24.48 11.78
C ASP A 367 -7.63 25.77 12.43
N ILE A 368 -8.90 26.11 12.18
CA ILE A 368 -9.51 27.35 12.67
C ILE A 368 -10.12 27.16 14.06
N ASN A 369 -10.83 26.06 14.25
CA ASN A 369 -11.66 25.83 15.43
C ASN A 369 -11.23 24.61 16.25
N GLY A 370 -10.50 23.70 15.64
CA GLY A 370 -10.09 22.42 16.20
C GLY A 370 -8.62 22.39 16.62
N MET A 371 -8.00 21.27 16.34
CA MET A 371 -6.58 21.01 16.58
C MET A 371 -5.78 20.91 15.27
N GLY A 372 -6.49 20.89 14.11
CA GLY A 372 -5.85 20.59 12.84
C GLY A 372 -5.38 19.14 12.72
N TYR A 373 -4.60 18.87 11.68
CA TYR A 373 -3.94 17.58 11.51
C TYR A 373 -2.58 17.57 12.22
N CYS A 374 -2.20 16.40 12.72
CA CYS A 374 -0.87 16.25 13.27
C CYS A 374 0.19 16.31 12.15
N THR A 375 1.19 17.17 12.32
CA THR A 375 2.24 17.44 11.32
C THR A 375 3.61 16.85 11.70
N ASN A 376 3.67 16.07 12.79
CA ASN A 376 4.96 15.59 13.28
C ASN A 376 5.60 14.60 12.31
N GLU A 377 6.91 14.75 12.12
CA GLU A 377 7.73 13.82 11.34
C GLU A 377 7.84 12.47 12.06
N ASP A 378 7.89 11.39 11.28
CA ASP A 378 8.10 10.05 11.81
C ASP A 378 9.41 9.98 12.59
N LYS A 379 9.35 9.69 13.87
CA LYS A 379 10.55 9.48 14.69
C LYS A 379 11.16 8.12 14.34
N PRO A 380 12.48 8.01 14.21
CA PRO A 380 13.12 6.73 13.95
C PRO A 380 12.85 5.75 15.11
N ILE A 381 12.31 4.58 14.76
CA ILE A 381 12.02 3.52 15.72
C ILE A 381 13.33 2.88 16.15
N LYS A 382 13.64 2.92 17.44
CA LYS A 382 14.80 2.24 18.03
C LYS A 382 14.39 0.84 18.47
N ASN A 383 15.05 -0.18 17.94
CA ASN A 383 14.89 -1.55 18.39
C ASN A 383 15.95 -1.88 19.45
N ASN A 384 15.56 -1.96 20.72
CA ASN A 384 16.47 -2.18 21.86
C ASN A 384 16.41 -3.63 22.40
N SER A 385 16.23 -4.63 21.55
CA SER A 385 16.20 -6.01 22.00
C SER A 385 17.58 -6.48 22.52
N SER A 386 17.77 -6.46 23.85
CA SER A 386 18.96 -7.01 24.52
C SER A 386 19.17 -8.48 24.19
N PHE A 387 18.08 -9.23 24.06
CA PHE A 387 18.09 -10.64 23.69
C PHE A 387 18.80 -10.91 22.34
N LEU A 388 18.47 -10.14 21.30
CA LEU A 388 19.12 -10.29 20.00
C LEU A 388 20.60 -9.87 20.04
N LYS A 389 20.95 -8.87 20.85
CA LYS A 389 22.35 -8.42 21.01
C LYS A 389 23.23 -9.53 21.59
N GLU A 390 22.78 -10.21 22.65
CA GLU A 390 23.51 -11.34 23.25
C GLU A 390 23.75 -12.47 22.25
N LYS A 391 22.67 -12.91 21.56
CA LYS A 391 22.74 -13.94 20.53
C LYS A 391 23.68 -13.55 19.38
N TYR A 392 23.66 -12.30 19.00
CA TYR A 392 24.51 -11.77 17.93
C TYR A 392 25.99 -11.84 18.28
N TYR A 393 26.39 -11.36 19.47
CA TYR A 393 27.80 -11.47 19.90
C TYR A 393 28.28 -12.90 19.99
N TYR A 394 27.43 -13.80 20.45
CA TYR A 394 27.74 -15.23 20.48
C TYR A 394 27.96 -15.78 19.06
N ALA A 395 27.01 -15.50 18.14
CA ALA A 395 27.08 -15.98 16.76
C ALA A 395 28.31 -15.46 16.01
N LEU A 396 28.67 -14.17 16.22
CA LEU A 396 29.90 -13.60 15.63
C LEU A 396 31.16 -14.29 16.11
N SER A 397 31.26 -14.58 17.42
CA SER A 397 32.46 -15.22 18.00
C SER A 397 32.64 -16.67 17.54
N HIS A 398 31.54 -17.38 17.25
CA HIS A 398 31.54 -18.78 16.83
C HIS A 398 31.38 -18.95 15.32
N LYS A 399 31.17 -17.88 14.55
CA LYS A 399 30.88 -17.90 13.09
C LYS A 399 29.65 -18.73 12.73
N GLU A 400 28.63 -18.68 13.56
CA GLU A 400 27.38 -19.45 13.42
C GLU A 400 26.20 -18.56 13.03
N GLU A 401 25.08 -19.19 12.64
CA GLU A 401 23.80 -18.50 12.51
C GLU A 401 23.19 -18.26 13.90
N ILE A 402 22.25 -17.33 14.00
CA ILE A 402 21.45 -17.12 15.21
C ILE A 402 20.24 -18.04 15.13
N GLU A 403 20.25 -19.12 15.88
CA GLU A 403 19.08 -19.96 16.06
C GLU A 403 18.27 -19.48 17.28
N ILE A 404 16.99 -19.17 17.06
CA ILE A 404 16.03 -18.93 18.13
C ILE A 404 15.36 -20.27 18.44
N THR A 405 15.64 -20.82 19.62
CA THR A 405 15.09 -22.10 20.06
C THR A 405 13.68 -21.94 20.62
N GLU A 406 12.98 -23.07 20.84
CA GLU A 406 11.68 -23.06 21.51
C GLU A 406 11.76 -22.54 22.95
N ASN A 407 12.88 -22.79 23.64
CA ASN A 407 13.12 -22.24 24.99
C ASN A 407 13.29 -20.72 24.95
N ASP A 408 14.04 -20.20 23.98
CA ASP A 408 14.18 -18.75 23.77
C ASP A 408 12.81 -18.09 23.54
N PHE A 409 11.97 -18.75 22.73
CA PHE A 409 10.63 -18.24 22.44
C PHE A 409 9.74 -18.20 23.70
N LEU A 410 9.77 -19.28 24.51
CA LEU A 410 9.06 -19.33 25.80
C LEU A 410 9.54 -18.25 26.77
N ASP A 411 10.83 -17.98 26.80
CA ASP A 411 11.39 -16.95 27.66
C ASP A 411 11.03 -15.53 27.20
N LEU A 412 10.99 -15.30 25.89
CA LEU A 412 10.47 -14.05 25.32
C LEU A 412 9.00 -13.85 25.66
N GLU A 413 8.18 -14.90 25.52
CA GLU A 413 6.74 -14.85 25.87
C GLU A 413 6.53 -14.55 27.36
N LYS A 414 7.28 -15.20 28.27
CA LYS A 414 7.20 -14.94 29.71
C LYS A 414 7.65 -13.54 30.11
N LYS A 415 8.66 -13.00 29.41
CA LYS A 415 9.18 -11.63 29.65
C LYS A 415 8.33 -10.54 29.01
N ASN A 416 7.42 -10.93 28.10
CA ASN A 416 6.54 -9.95 27.44
C ASN A 416 5.53 -9.36 28.43
N THR A 417 5.56 -8.05 28.59
CA THR A 417 4.60 -7.29 29.43
C THR A 417 3.49 -6.66 28.61
N ILE A 418 3.57 -6.75 27.26
CA ILE A 418 2.61 -6.13 26.36
C ILE A 418 1.39 -7.03 26.22
N PRO A 419 0.18 -6.51 26.49
CA PRO A 419 -1.06 -7.29 26.34
C PRO A 419 -1.24 -7.82 24.91
N ILE A 420 -1.74 -9.04 24.78
CA ILE A 420 -2.02 -9.70 23.49
C ILE A 420 -3.06 -8.91 22.68
N GLU A 421 -3.92 -8.18 23.34
CA GLU A 421 -4.95 -7.30 22.77
C GLU A 421 -4.33 -6.20 21.90
N ARG A 422 -3.06 -5.87 22.13
CA ARG A 422 -2.28 -4.94 21.29
C ARG A 422 -1.70 -5.58 20.02
N ALA A 423 -1.81 -6.89 19.84
CA ALA A 423 -1.48 -7.52 18.56
C ALA A 423 -2.54 -7.16 17.50
N PRO A 424 -2.15 -7.07 16.20
CA PRO A 424 -3.09 -6.75 15.14
C PRO A 424 -4.22 -7.78 15.07
N LEU A 425 -5.45 -7.33 14.84
CA LEU A 425 -6.62 -8.21 14.66
C LEU A 425 -6.42 -9.15 13.48
N SER A 426 -5.85 -8.64 12.42
CA SER A 426 -5.41 -9.41 11.26
C SER A 426 -4.18 -8.78 10.62
N SER A 427 -3.46 -9.55 9.82
CA SER A 427 -2.33 -9.10 9.03
C SER A 427 -2.10 -10.07 7.87
N GLU A 428 -1.21 -9.74 6.95
CA GLU A 428 -0.68 -10.67 5.95
C GLU A 428 0.81 -10.81 6.18
N ILE A 429 1.34 -12.04 6.21
CA ILE A 429 2.78 -12.30 6.31
C ILE A 429 3.33 -12.62 4.93
N TYR A 430 4.38 -11.89 4.54
CA TYR A 430 5.07 -12.07 3.27
C TYR A 430 6.31 -12.92 3.46
N SER A 431 6.40 -14.02 2.74
CA SER A 431 7.54 -14.94 2.80
C SER A 431 7.84 -15.56 1.43
N GLU A 432 9.07 -15.97 1.21
CA GLU A 432 9.46 -16.77 0.08
C GLU A 432 9.54 -18.25 0.52
N PHE A 433 9.05 -19.14 -0.31
CA PHE A 433 9.01 -20.57 -0.05
C PHE A 433 10.02 -21.31 -0.93
N TYR A 434 10.79 -22.18 -0.32
CA TYR A 434 11.85 -22.93 -0.98
C TYR A 434 11.77 -24.42 -0.67
N TYR A 435 12.01 -25.23 -1.72
CA TYR A 435 12.36 -26.63 -1.61
C TYR A 435 13.88 -26.78 -1.64
N GLY A 436 14.43 -27.71 -0.85
CA GLY A 436 15.84 -28.05 -0.87
C GLY A 436 16.49 -28.04 0.51
N ASN A 437 17.62 -28.68 0.61
CA ASN A 437 18.35 -28.89 1.87
C ASN A 437 19.30 -27.71 2.18
N CYS A 438 18.79 -26.51 2.21
CA CYS A 438 19.57 -25.31 2.58
C CYS A 438 19.62 -25.05 4.09
N ILE A 439 18.78 -25.74 4.87
CA ILE A 439 18.72 -25.70 6.32
C ILE A 439 18.78 -27.14 6.84
N ASN A 440 19.70 -27.42 7.70
CA ASN A 440 19.91 -28.78 8.25
C ASN A 440 18.62 -29.39 8.79
N GLY A 441 18.22 -30.52 8.22
CA GLY A 441 17.06 -31.30 8.64
C GLY A 441 15.70 -30.85 8.10
N TYR A 442 15.67 -29.86 7.18
CA TYR A 442 14.43 -29.37 6.57
C TYR A 442 14.51 -29.41 5.05
N ASP A 443 13.58 -30.14 4.42
CA ASP A 443 13.41 -30.18 2.95
C ASP A 443 12.61 -29.00 2.42
N GLU A 444 11.86 -28.31 3.29
CA GLU A 444 11.03 -27.16 3.00
C GLU A 444 11.33 -26.05 4.00
N PHE A 445 11.55 -24.83 3.52
CA PHE A 445 11.79 -23.68 4.40
C PHE A 445 11.22 -22.39 3.85
N LEU A 446 11.09 -21.42 4.72
CA LEU A 446 10.57 -20.08 4.44
C LEU A 446 11.62 -19.02 4.73
N VAL A 447 11.60 -17.97 3.94
CA VAL A 447 12.38 -16.74 4.18
C VAL A 447 11.40 -15.58 4.31
N ILE A 448 11.36 -14.93 5.46
CA ILE A 448 10.51 -13.76 5.67
C ILE A 448 11.01 -12.62 4.80
N SER A 449 10.09 -11.99 4.07
CA SER A 449 10.40 -10.84 3.23
C SER A 449 10.82 -9.61 4.05
N PRO A 450 11.64 -8.71 3.51
CA PRO A 450 11.97 -7.45 4.18
C PRO A 450 10.75 -6.57 4.53
N ILE A 451 9.68 -6.64 3.72
CA ILE A 451 8.35 -6.16 4.09
C ILE A 451 7.63 -7.34 4.72
N VAL A 452 7.65 -7.41 6.04
CA VAL A 452 7.19 -8.61 6.79
C VAL A 452 5.68 -8.76 6.75
N SER A 453 4.94 -7.66 6.91
CA SER A 453 3.51 -7.72 7.16
C SER A 453 2.72 -6.54 6.57
N SER A 454 1.41 -6.73 6.42
CA SER A 454 0.44 -5.67 6.13
C SER A 454 -0.24 -5.17 7.41
N PHE A 455 -0.97 -4.05 7.31
CA PHE A 455 -1.75 -3.50 8.44
C PHE A 455 -3.06 -4.26 8.73
N ASN A 456 -3.55 -5.04 7.77
CA ASN A 456 -4.70 -5.94 7.94
C ASN A 456 -4.74 -6.98 6.80
N ALA A 457 -5.42 -8.09 7.01
CA ALA A 457 -5.68 -9.08 5.97
C ALA A 457 -6.56 -8.50 4.85
N GLY A 458 -6.41 -8.99 3.63
CA GLY A 458 -7.16 -8.55 2.45
C GLY A 458 -6.49 -7.44 1.65
N ALA A 459 -5.44 -6.80 2.16
CA ALA A 459 -4.76 -5.70 1.47
C ALA A 459 -4.19 -6.12 0.10
N THR A 460 -3.51 -7.26 0.04
CA THR A 460 -2.97 -7.81 -1.22
C THR A 460 -4.07 -8.27 -2.17
N MET A 461 -5.11 -8.93 -1.64
CA MET A 461 -6.22 -9.45 -2.41
C MET A 461 -7.00 -8.34 -3.12
N GLY A 462 -7.23 -7.21 -2.45
CA GLY A 462 -8.04 -6.12 -3.01
C GLY A 462 -7.51 -5.62 -4.34
N ARG A 463 -6.21 -5.39 -4.44
CA ARG A 463 -5.57 -4.95 -5.69
C ARG A 463 -5.77 -5.95 -6.84
N PHE A 464 -5.70 -7.24 -6.53
CA PHE A 464 -5.71 -8.32 -7.52
C PHE A 464 -7.05 -9.06 -7.59
N SER A 465 -8.12 -8.37 -7.27
CA SER A 465 -9.46 -8.95 -7.20
C SER A 465 -9.94 -9.59 -8.51
N GLN A 466 -9.49 -9.10 -9.66
CA GLN A 466 -9.84 -9.63 -10.98
C GLN A 466 -9.05 -10.89 -11.38
N GLU A 467 -7.84 -11.04 -10.85
CA GLU A 467 -6.94 -12.16 -11.10
C GLU A 467 -7.28 -13.39 -10.26
N ILE A 468 -8.08 -13.21 -9.20
CA ILE A 468 -8.52 -14.28 -8.31
C ILE A 468 -9.87 -14.84 -8.80
N ASP A 469 -10.00 -16.16 -8.77
CA ASP A 469 -11.27 -16.82 -9.07
C ASP A 469 -12.40 -16.29 -8.18
N ARG A 470 -13.56 -16.00 -8.80
CA ARG A 470 -14.66 -15.30 -8.14
C ARG A 470 -15.20 -16.05 -6.90
N ASP A 471 -15.31 -17.38 -6.98
CA ASP A 471 -15.86 -18.17 -5.88
C ASP A 471 -14.89 -18.28 -4.72
N ILE A 472 -13.61 -18.44 -5.02
CA ILE A 472 -12.55 -18.49 -4.01
C ILE A 472 -12.34 -17.12 -3.37
N ARG A 473 -12.37 -16.05 -4.16
CA ARG A 473 -12.34 -14.67 -3.64
C ARG A 473 -13.49 -14.44 -2.65
N LYS A 474 -14.69 -14.88 -2.97
CA LYS A 474 -15.87 -14.76 -2.11
C LYS A 474 -15.73 -15.54 -0.80
N GLN A 475 -15.06 -16.71 -0.84
CA GLN A 475 -14.79 -17.50 0.37
C GLN A 475 -13.76 -16.82 1.26
N LEU A 476 -12.68 -16.26 0.68
CA LEU A 476 -11.67 -15.51 1.43
C LEU A 476 -12.25 -14.22 2.03
N ASP A 477 -13.07 -13.49 1.27
CA ASP A 477 -13.81 -12.32 1.78
C ASP A 477 -14.73 -12.68 2.94
N ASN A 478 -15.40 -13.83 2.87
CA ASN A 478 -16.22 -14.33 3.98
C ASN A 478 -15.36 -14.64 5.22
N GLU A 479 -14.23 -15.32 5.04
CA GLU A 479 -13.33 -15.65 6.15
C GLU A 479 -12.82 -14.37 6.85
N ILE A 480 -12.40 -13.37 6.08
CA ILE A 480 -11.96 -12.08 6.62
C ILE A 480 -13.12 -11.40 7.37
N TYR A 481 -14.30 -11.35 6.76
CA TYR A 481 -15.48 -10.72 7.34
C TYR A 481 -15.90 -11.36 8.67
N GLU A 482 -15.94 -12.69 8.75
CA GLU A 482 -16.33 -13.43 9.96
C GLU A 482 -15.39 -13.13 11.13
N GLN A 483 -14.07 -13.05 10.89
CA GLN A 483 -13.09 -12.70 11.93
C GLN A 483 -13.32 -11.30 12.50
N TYR A 484 -13.67 -10.34 11.67
CA TYR A 484 -13.94 -8.98 12.14
C TYR A 484 -15.33 -8.83 12.79
N ILE A 485 -16.34 -9.59 12.36
CA ILE A 485 -17.68 -9.57 12.97
C ILE A 485 -17.65 -10.15 14.39
N GLU A 486 -16.86 -11.19 14.64
CA GLU A 486 -16.65 -11.70 15.98
C GLU A 486 -16.13 -10.60 16.92
N TYR A 487 -15.05 -9.91 16.50
CA TYR A 487 -14.52 -8.77 17.24
C TYR A 487 -15.54 -7.63 17.39
N SER A 488 -16.28 -7.30 16.33
CA SER A 488 -17.31 -6.26 16.30
C SER A 488 -18.38 -6.50 17.38
N ASN A 489 -18.92 -7.72 17.45
CA ASN A 489 -19.97 -8.09 18.39
C ASN A 489 -19.50 -8.04 19.85
N GLU A 490 -18.26 -8.45 20.11
CA GLU A 490 -17.70 -8.45 21.47
C GLU A 490 -17.43 -7.04 21.99
N ASN A 491 -17.04 -6.10 21.12
CA ASN A 491 -16.50 -4.79 21.49
C ASN A 491 -17.43 -3.60 21.19
N ASN A 492 -18.67 -3.85 20.74
CA ASN A 492 -19.58 -2.79 20.25
C ASN A 492 -18.89 -1.83 19.28
N THR A 493 -18.19 -2.43 18.31
CA THR A 493 -17.38 -1.71 17.31
C THR A 493 -17.87 -2.08 15.92
N GLU A 494 -18.23 -1.12 15.10
CA GLU A 494 -18.58 -1.34 13.71
C GLU A 494 -17.31 -1.28 12.85
N VAL A 495 -17.10 -2.31 12.04
CA VAL A 495 -15.95 -2.37 11.13
C VAL A 495 -16.36 -1.87 9.76
N ILE A 496 -15.68 -0.86 9.26
CA ILE A 496 -16.02 -0.15 8.02
C ILE A 496 -14.80 -0.13 7.11
N HIS A 497 -15.03 -0.41 5.85
CA HIS A 497 -14.00 -0.30 4.82
C HIS A 497 -13.91 1.17 4.36
N ILE A 498 -12.69 1.73 4.38
CA ILE A 498 -12.45 3.12 3.96
C ILE A 498 -11.79 3.19 2.58
N ASN A 499 -12.33 4.09 1.73
CA ASN A 499 -11.83 4.37 0.40
C ASN A 499 -11.66 5.88 0.18
N GLU A 500 -10.73 6.23 -0.73
CA GLU A 500 -10.57 7.60 -1.23
C GLU A 500 -10.08 7.62 -2.68
N ILE A 501 -10.22 8.74 -3.37
CA ILE A 501 -9.48 9.04 -4.59
C ILE A 501 -8.09 9.55 -4.15
N PRO A 502 -7.00 8.86 -4.53
CA PRO A 502 -5.68 9.21 -4.05
C PRO A 502 -5.20 10.56 -4.59
N LYS A 503 -4.31 11.20 -3.85
CA LYS A 503 -3.72 12.49 -4.18
C LYS A 503 -2.88 12.48 -5.47
N TYR A 504 -2.31 11.34 -5.82
CA TYR A 504 -1.50 11.19 -7.03
C TYR A 504 -2.16 10.20 -7.99
N ALA A 505 -2.34 10.62 -9.24
CA ALA A 505 -3.05 9.82 -10.26
C ALA A 505 -2.45 8.41 -10.47
N ARG A 506 -1.13 8.27 -10.36
CA ARG A 506 -0.45 6.97 -10.46
C ARG A 506 -0.87 6.00 -9.35
N ASN A 507 -1.27 6.53 -8.18
CA ASN A 507 -1.69 5.71 -7.05
C ASN A 507 -3.05 5.05 -7.28
N LEU A 508 -3.86 5.53 -8.25
CA LEU A 508 -5.09 4.87 -8.69
C LEU A 508 -4.82 3.42 -9.13
N ASN A 509 -3.65 3.15 -9.71
CA ASN A 509 -3.25 1.80 -10.14
C ASN A 509 -3.07 0.80 -8.99
N ILE A 510 -2.92 1.28 -7.77
CA ILE A 510 -2.68 0.47 -6.56
C ILE A 510 -3.88 0.53 -5.61
N ASN A 511 -4.62 1.63 -5.65
CA ASN A 511 -5.73 1.91 -4.73
C ASN A 511 -7.03 1.22 -5.15
N HIS A 512 -6.95 -0.06 -5.51
CA HIS A 512 -8.12 -0.90 -5.75
C HIS A 512 -8.35 -1.78 -4.52
N SER A 513 -9.60 -1.84 -4.06
CA SER A 513 -10.00 -2.64 -2.91
C SER A 513 -10.93 -3.81 -3.25
N GLY A 514 -11.36 -3.91 -4.50
CA GLY A 514 -12.36 -4.89 -4.92
C GLY A 514 -13.71 -4.66 -4.22
N THR A 515 -14.64 -5.59 -4.40
CA THR A 515 -15.90 -5.61 -3.64
C THR A 515 -15.66 -6.25 -2.27
N THR A 516 -16.23 -5.69 -1.22
CA THR A 516 -16.16 -6.21 0.15
C THR A 516 -17.57 -6.38 0.74
N LYS A 517 -17.69 -7.22 1.78
CA LYS A 517 -18.92 -7.36 2.57
C LYS A 517 -19.08 -6.29 3.64
N PHE A 518 -18.01 -5.57 3.96
CA PHE A 518 -18.07 -4.49 4.95
C PHE A 518 -18.87 -3.31 4.41
N LYS A 519 -19.51 -2.58 5.32
CA LYS A 519 -19.98 -1.24 5.00
C LYS A 519 -18.80 -0.37 4.57
N GLU A 520 -19.04 0.61 3.72
CA GLU A 520 -17.99 1.45 3.18
C GLU A 520 -18.19 2.91 3.59
N LEU A 521 -17.08 3.58 3.93
CA LEU A 521 -16.95 5.03 3.93
C LEU A 521 -16.09 5.42 2.73
N ASP A 522 -16.70 6.12 1.80
CA ASP A 522 -15.99 6.72 0.69
C ASP A 522 -15.82 8.21 0.96
N LEU A 523 -14.58 8.68 1.05
CA LEU A 523 -14.28 10.07 1.38
C LEU A 523 -14.63 11.06 0.27
N ASP A 524 -14.85 10.58 -0.96
CA ASP A 524 -15.06 11.39 -2.14
C ASP A 524 -16.44 11.18 -2.78
N MET A 525 -17.17 10.13 -2.39
CA MET A 525 -18.44 9.74 -3.00
C MET A 525 -19.52 9.49 -1.94
N PRO A 526 -20.73 10.02 -2.09
CA PRO A 526 -21.81 9.90 -1.11
C PRO A 526 -22.58 8.59 -1.23
N CYS A 527 -21.90 7.48 -1.44
CA CYS A 527 -22.55 6.14 -1.50
C CYS A 527 -22.38 5.36 -0.21
N SER A 528 -21.97 6.02 0.85
CA SER A 528 -21.60 5.38 2.11
C SER A 528 -22.78 5.28 3.07
N SER A 529 -22.83 4.18 3.77
CA SER A 529 -23.77 3.96 4.89
C SER A 529 -23.46 4.82 6.13
N ILE A 530 -22.35 5.55 6.11
CA ILE A 530 -21.89 6.47 7.14
C ILE A 530 -21.29 7.73 6.46
N THR A 531 -21.50 8.89 7.06
CA THR A 531 -20.99 10.17 6.56
C THR A 531 -19.92 10.73 7.49
N LEU A 532 -19.07 11.64 6.98
CA LEU A 532 -18.08 12.31 7.83
C LEU A 532 -18.71 13.18 8.92
N ASP A 533 -19.92 13.69 8.69
CA ASP A 533 -20.66 14.50 9.67
C ASP A 533 -21.15 13.65 10.86
N ASP A 534 -21.30 12.33 10.67
CA ASP A 534 -21.69 11.40 11.73
C ASP A 534 -20.51 10.94 12.60
N LEU A 535 -19.28 11.22 12.20
CA LEU A 535 -18.09 10.78 12.90
C LEU A 535 -17.65 11.74 14.00
N TYR A 536 -17.32 11.17 15.14
CA TYR A 536 -16.77 11.85 16.32
C TYR A 536 -15.48 11.16 16.76
N VAL A 537 -14.62 11.93 17.42
CA VAL A 537 -13.41 11.42 18.06
C VAL A 537 -13.55 11.57 19.55
N GLY A 538 -13.27 10.53 20.28
CA GLY A 538 -13.18 10.51 21.73
C GLY A 538 -11.85 9.95 22.20
N SER A 539 -11.60 10.02 23.50
CA SER A 539 -10.37 9.57 24.12
C SER A 539 -10.62 8.60 25.27
N THR A 540 -9.72 7.65 25.44
CA THR A 540 -9.48 6.92 26.67
C THR A 540 -8.15 7.41 27.27
N PHE A 541 -7.73 6.89 28.40
CA PHE A 541 -6.43 7.23 29.00
C PHE A 541 -5.24 6.88 28.11
N ASP A 542 -5.38 5.89 27.23
CA ASP A 542 -4.29 5.29 26.48
C ASP A 542 -4.39 5.51 24.95
N LYS A 543 -5.57 5.90 24.42
CA LYS A 543 -5.77 6.05 22.98
C LYS A 543 -7.00 6.88 22.61
N LEU A 544 -6.96 7.44 21.39
CA LEU A 544 -8.13 7.96 20.71
C LEU A 544 -9.00 6.83 20.17
N TYR A 545 -10.27 7.11 19.92
CA TYR A 545 -11.20 6.23 19.22
C TYR A 545 -12.17 7.02 18.35
N LEU A 546 -12.67 6.39 17.30
CA LEU A 546 -13.73 6.93 16.45
C LEU A 546 -15.10 6.41 16.93
N PHE A 547 -16.11 7.23 16.77
CA PHE A 547 -17.46 6.94 17.21
C PHE A 547 -18.47 7.46 16.19
N SER A 548 -19.48 6.66 15.83
CA SER A 548 -20.65 7.08 15.05
C SER A 548 -21.80 7.38 15.98
N LYS A 549 -22.38 8.55 15.84
CA LYS A 549 -23.54 8.95 16.60
C LYS A 549 -24.80 8.20 16.16
N THR A 550 -24.94 7.94 14.87
CA THR A 550 -26.11 7.26 14.29
C THR A 550 -26.17 5.80 14.71
N SER A 551 -25.06 5.06 14.57
CA SER A 551 -25.00 3.65 14.98
C SER A 551 -24.79 3.46 16.48
N ASN A 552 -24.43 4.53 17.19
CA ASN A 552 -24.09 4.51 18.62
C ASN A 552 -23.01 3.45 18.96
N SER A 553 -22.03 3.33 18.09
CA SER A 553 -20.96 2.35 18.18
C SER A 553 -19.58 2.99 17.89
N ARG A 554 -18.52 2.33 18.34
CA ARG A 554 -17.18 2.67 17.89
C ARG A 554 -17.01 2.28 16.45
N ILE A 555 -16.09 2.97 15.76
CA ILE A 555 -15.77 2.69 14.38
C ILE A 555 -14.31 2.23 14.29
N LEU A 556 -14.11 1.13 13.57
CA LEU A 556 -12.80 0.64 13.17
C LEU A 556 -12.70 0.65 11.64
N PHE A 557 -11.84 1.50 11.10
CA PHE A 557 -11.60 1.52 9.67
C PHE A 557 -10.54 0.50 9.26
N ILE A 558 -10.87 -0.29 8.25
CA ILE A 558 -9.94 -1.20 7.54
C ILE A 558 -9.84 -0.81 6.08
N THR A 559 -8.85 -1.34 5.37
CA THR A 559 -8.73 -1.16 3.92
C THR A 559 -8.15 -2.40 3.25
N HIS A 560 -8.69 -2.76 2.10
CA HIS A 560 -8.15 -3.82 1.23
C HIS A 560 -7.23 -3.25 0.14
N SER A 561 -6.64 -2.07 0.37
CA SER A 561 -5.68 -1.45 -0.53
C SER A 561 -4.24 -1.66 -0.06
N MET A 562 -3.32 -1.88 -1.00
CA MET A 562 -1.88 -1.92 -0.75
C MET A 562 -1.22 -0.54 -0.80
N LEU A 563 -1.98 0.52 -1.01
CA LEU A 563 -1.43 1.87 -1.02
C LEU A 563 -0.84 2.20 0.35
N ASN A 564 0.40 2.67 0.36
CA ASN A 564 1.00 3.17 1.59
C ASN A 564 0.18 4.37 2.09
N TYR A 565 -0.38 4.27 3.28
CA TYR A 565 -1.26 5.30 3.85
C TYR A 565 -0.58 6.66 4.02
N VAL A 566 0.74 6.73 4.10
CA VAL A 566 1.51 7.99 4.10
C VAL A 566 1.31 8.79 2.80
N LEU A 567 0.99 8.11 1.69
CA LEU A 567 0.70 8.72 0.39
C LEU A 567 -0.78 9.11 0.23
N CYS A 568 -1.61 8.80 1.20
CA CYS A 568 -3.02 9.14 1.26
C CYS A 568 -3.25 10.58 1.76
N SER A 569 -4.52 11.02 1.77
CA SER A 569 -4.89 12.32 2.33
C SER A 569 -4.68 12.36 3.86
N ASN A 570 -4.54 13.56 4.42
CA ASN A 570 -4.39 13.73 5.87
C ASN A 570 -5.60 13.16 6.63
N LEU A 571 -6.81 13.34 6.09
CA LEU A 571 -8.04 12.79 6.67
C LEU A 571 -8.03 11.26 6.68
N TYR A 572 -7.74 10.62 5.54
CA TYR A 572 -7.62 9.16 5.46
C TYR A 572 -6.57 8.63 6.42
N ARG A 573 -5.40 9.28 6.44
CA ARG A 573 -4.30 8.94 7.35
C ARG A 573 -4.74 9.01 8.80
N PHE A 574 -5.36 10.13 9.23
CA PHE A 574 -5.87 10.30 10.60
C PHE A 574 -6.86 9.21 11.00
N LEU A 575 -7.87 8.94 10.15
CA LEU A 575 -8.88 7.91 10.41
C LEU A 575 -8.26 6.51 10.57
N ARG A 576 -7.27 6.19 9.73
CA ARG A 576 -6.53 4.93 9.83
C ARG A 576 -5.67 4.87 11.08
N GLU A 577 -4.93 5.91 11.42
CA GLU A 577 -4.06 5.96 12.61
C GLU A 577 -4.86 5.85 13.90
N VAL A 578 -6.01 6.52 14.02
CA VAL A 578 -6.90 6.36 15.17
C VAL A 578 -7.47 4.94 15.24
N SER A 579 -7.83 4.34 14.10
CA SER A 579 -8.32 2.95 14.04
C SER A 579 -7.25 1.93 14.42
N LEU A 580 -5.99 2.16 14.03
CA LEU A 580 -4.86 1.32 14.43
C LEU A 580 -4.54 1.48 15.93
N GLY A 581 -4.79 2.67 16.48
CA GLY A 581 -4.64 2.97 17.92
C GLY A 581 -3.27 2.56 18.46
N ASN A 582 -3.25 1.86 19.59
CA ASN A 582 -2.04 1.35 20.25
C ASN A 582 -1.62 -0.05 19.76
N THR A 583 -1.98 -0.44 18.54
CA THR A 583 -1.61 -1.73 17.98
C THR A 583 -0.09 -1.84 17.82
N LYS A 584 0.50 -2.88 18.40
CA LYS A 584 1.88 -3.27 18.14
C LYS A 584 1.91 -4.18 16.91
N PHE A 585 2.52 -3.71 15.83
CA PHE A 585 2.57 -4.44 14.56
C PHE A 585 3.75 -5.40 14.48
N ILE A 586 3.62 -6.40 13.61
CA ILE A 586 4.69 -7.33 13.28
C ILE A 586 5.66 -6.61 12.34
N GLN A 587 6.91 -6.43 12.77
CA GLN A 587 7.92 -5.69 12.02
C GLN A 587 9.14 -6.56 11.69
N PRO A 588 9.93 -6.21 10.66
CA PRO A 588 11.18 -6.89 10.38
C PRO A 588 12.18 -6.67 11.53
N ILE A 589 13.05 -7.65 11.73
CA ILE A 589 14.19 -7.48 12.62
C ILE A 589 15.15 -6.47 11.97
N LYS A 590 15.21 -5.26 12.54
CA LYS A 590 16.08 -4.18 12.05
C LYS A 590 17.52 -4.37 12.50
N ASP A 591 18.46 -3.86 11.71
CA ASP A 591 19.89 -3.87 12.00
C ASP A 591 20.29 -2.85 13.09
N ASP A 592 19.39 -1.87 13.37
CA ASP A 592 19.67 -0.73 14.24
C ASP A 592 19.97 -1.11 15.71
N GLY A 593 19.67 -2.35 16.10
CA GLY A 593 20.03 -2.88 17.42
C GLY A 593 21.51 -3.24 17.56
N ILE A 594 22.25 -3.24 16.45
CA ILE A 594 23.62 -3.68 16.32
C ILE A 594 24.40 -2.58 15.59
N GLU A 595 24.29 -1.36 16.06
CA GLU A 595 24.96 -0.19 15.49
C GLU A 595 26.46 -0.43 15.32
N GLY A 596 26.98 -0.17 14.13
CA GLY A 596 28.40 -0.20 13.82
C GLY A 596 28.90 -1.49 13.16
N PHE A 597 28.08 -2.49 12.93
CA PHE A 597 28.50 -3.71 12.25
C PHE A 597 28.01 -3.75 10.80
N ASN A 598 28.91 -4.13 9.89
CA ASN A 598 28.62 -4.29 8.46
C ASN A 598 28.17 -5.70 8.08
N TYR A 599 28.05 -6.59 9.04
CA TYR A 599 27.58 -7.97 8.85
C TYR A 599 26.62 -8.36 9.95
N CYS A 600 25.51 -9.00 9.59
CA CYS A 600 24.56 -9.63 10.50
C CYS A 600 24.37 -11.11 10.09
N PRO A 601 24.60 -12.08 10.99
CA PRO A 601 24.35 -13.49 10.71
C PRO A 601 22.87 -13.74 10.42
N ARG A 602 22.57 -14.85 9.75
CA ARG A 602 21.21 -15.35 9.54
C ARG A 602 20.53 -15.55 10.91
N ILE A 603 19.25 -15.15 10.99
CA ILE A 603 18.39 -15.38 12.17
C ILE A 603 17.29 -16.34 11.76
N ARG A 604 17.19 -17.47 12.45
CA ARG A 604 16.29 -18.57 12.11
C ARG A 604 15.48 -19.04 13.33
N TYR A 605 14.23 -19.44 13.05
CA TYR A 605 13.39 -20.21 13.98
C TYR A 605 12.82 -21.42 13.23
N LYS A 606 13.14 -22.64 13.68
CA LYS A 606 12.79 -23.89 12.97
C LYS A 606 13.21 -23.81 11.49
N ASN A 607 12.28 -24.03 10.56
CA ASN A 607 12.49 -23.91 9.12
C ASN A 607 12.11 -22.54 8.56
N VAL A 608 11.98 -21.50 9.40
CA VAL A 608 11.69 -20.13 8.98
C VAL A 608 12.91 -19.24 9.22
N ILE A 609 13.47 -18.70 8.16
CA ILE A 609 14.50 -17.66 8.21
C ILE A 609 13.78 -16.35 8.45
N LEU A 610 13.91 -15.83 9.67
CA LEU A 610 13.30 -14.54 10.08
C LEU A 610 14.04 -13.36 9.46
N LYS A 611 15.35 -13.54 9.25
CA LYS A 611 16.23 -12.58 8.59
C LYS A 611 17.39 -13.31 7.91
N PRO A 612 17.61 -13.11 6.60
CA PRO A 612 18.80 -13.60 5.91
C PRO A 612 20.09 -13.01 6.49
N ALA A 613 21.22 -13.68 6.31
CA ALA A 613 22.50 -13.07 6.54
C ALA A 613 22.62 -11.80 5.67
N THR A 614 23.17 -10.75 6.26
CA THR A 614 23.12 -9.41 5.68
C THR A 614 24.51 -8.76 5.75
N TRP A 615 24.97 -8.19 4.64
CA TRP A 615 26.21 -7.41 4.55
C TRP A 615 25.87 -6.00 4.09
N ILE A 616 26.45 -5.01 4.76
CA ILE A 616 26.23 -3.59 4.47
C ILE A 616 27.50 -3.05 3.83
N LEU A 617 27.39 -2.57 2.60
CA LEU A 617 28.45 -1.91 1.88
C LEU A 617 28.18 -0.39 1.86
N ASN A 618 29.09 0.36 2.45
CA ASN A 618 29.06 1.81 2.44
C ASN A 618 30.07 2.37 1.42
N LYS A 619 29.73 3.48 0.78
CA LYS A 619 30.61 4.14 -0.18
C LYS A 619 31.99 4.45 0.40
N ASP A 620 32.07 4.77 1.68
CA ASP A 620 33.31 5.13 2.39
C ASP A 620 34.29 3.95 2.56
N MET A 621 33.84 2.71 2.33
CA MET A 621 34.70 1.52 2.32
C MET A 621 35.61 1.48 1.08
N PHE A 622 35.31 2.27 0.07
CA PHE A 622 36.04 2.31 -1.20
C PHE A 622 36.85 3.61 -1.26
N SER A 623 38.17 3.49 -1.14
CA SER A 623 39.05 4.65 -1.18
C SER A 623 39.11 5.26 -2.60
N SER A 624 39.19 6.58 -2.69
CA SER A 624 39.43 7.31 -3.93
C SER A 624 40.90 7.31 -4.35
N SER A 625 41.74 6.46 -3.77
CA SER A 625 43.20 6.43 -4.13
C SER A 625 43.37 5.86 -5.53
N GLU A 626 44.09 6.59 -6.39
CA GLU A 626 44.36 6.22 -7.78
C GLU A 626 45.18 4.92 -7.97
N LYS A 627 45.59 4.26 -6.86
CA LYS A 627 46.50 3.10 -6.90
C LYS A 627 45.78 1.74 -6.95
N GLU A 628 44.51 1.64 -6.58
CA GLU A 628 43.79 0.36 -6.61
C GLU A 628 42.51 0.51 -7.43
N ASN A 629 42.27 -0.46 -8.33
CA ASN A 629 41.01 -0.56 -9.03
C ASN A 629 39.87 -0.86 -8.05
N TRP A 630 38.70 -0.24 -8.24
CA TRP A 630 37.50 -0.44 -7.41
C TRP A 630 37.12 -1.93 -7.25
N ILE A 631 37.27 -2.73 -8.32
CA ILE A 631 36.98 -4.15 -8.33
C ILE A 631 37.91 -4.90 -7.35
N GLU A 632 39.19 -4.55 -7.32
CA GLU A 632 40.18 -5.17 -6.43
C GLU A 632 39.86 -4.85 -4.96
N GLN A 633 39.47 -3.60 -4.68
CA GLN A 633 39.04 -3.20 -3.34
C GLN A 633 37.78 -3.97 -2.93
N PHE A 634 36.81 -4.12 -3.86
CA PHE A 634 35.59 -4.89 -3.62
C PHE A 634 35.90 -6.34 -3.29
N HIS A 635 36.76 -7.02 -4.03
CA HIS A 635 37.13 -8.40 -3.77
C HIS A 635 37.85 -8.59 -2.41
N LYS A 636 38.64 -7.61 -1.96
CA LYS A 636 39.22 -7.62 -0.62
C LYS A 636 38.14 -7.51 0.46
N ILE A 637 37.16 -6.63 0.28
CA ILE A 637 36.00 -6.49 1.17
C ILE A 637 35.16 -7.78 1.17
N GLN A 638 34.91 -8.34 -0.03
CA GLN A 638 34.18 -9.59 -0.19
C GLN A 638 34.85 -10.74 0.59
N GLN A 639 36.17 -10.88 0.46
CA GLN A 639 36.94 -11.88 1.19
C GLN A 639 36.95 -11.64 2.69
N PHE A 640 37.13 -10.39 3.12
CA PHE A 640 37.17 -10.02 4.54
C PHE A 640 35.87 -10.36 5.28
N TYR A 641 34.72 -10.02 4.67
CA TYR A 641 33.40 -10.27 5.24
C TYR A 641 32.80 -11.64 4.85
N ASN A 642 33.55 -12.49 4.11
CA ASN A 642 33.08 -13.76 3.56
C ASN A 642 31.74 -13.61 2.79
N ILE A 643 31.61 -12.57 1.95
CA ILE A 643 30.40 -12.37 1.16
C ILE A 643 30.35 -13.44 0.06
N PRO A 644 29.28 -14.27 -0.01
CA PRO A 644 29.16 -15.28 -1.07
C PRO A 644 29.00 -14.64 -2.46
N ASN A 645 29.31 -15.42 -3.51
CA ASN A 645 29.14 -14.91 -4.86
C ASN A 645 27.69 -14.63 -5.23
N ASP A 646 26.76 -15.48 -4.77
CA ASP A 646 25.34 -15.28 -5.01
C ASP A 646 24.72 -14.51 -3.84
N VAL A 647 24.23 -13.30 -4.14
CA VAL A 647 23.59 -12.42 -3.16
C VAL A 647 22.40 -11.70 -3.78
N THR A 648 21.49 -11.27 -2.94
CA THR A 648 20.41 -10.37 -3.34
C THR A 648 20.71 -8.96 -2.85
N MET A 649 20.95 -8.04 -3.77
CA MET A 649 21.11 -6.62 -3.49
C MET A 649 19.75 -6.02 -3.15
N ALA A 650 19.61 -5.37 -1.99
CA ALA A 650 18.38 -4.75 -1.51
C ALA A 650 18.57 -3.25 -1.27
N PHE A 651 17.59 -2.46 -1.75
CA PHE A 651 17.50 -1.02 -1.51
C PHE A 651 16.03 -0.60 -1.47
N GLY A 652 15.54 -0.25 -0.29
CA GLY A 652 14.11 -0.08 -0.06
C GLY A 652 13.34 -1.35 -0.41
N ASP A 653 12.26 -1.20 -1.17
CA ASP A 653 11.44 -2.33 -1.65
C ASP A 653 12.06 -3.10 -2.82
N ASN A 654 13.13 -2.55 -3.43
CA ASN A 654 13.73 -3.15 -4.60
C ASN A 654 14.75 -4.20 -4.20
N ARG A 655 14.70 -5.33 -4.90
CA ARG A 655 15.62 -6.46 -4.76
C ARG A 655 16.11 -6.89 -6.14
N LEU A 656 17.41 -7.20 -6.24
CA LEU A 656 18.02 -7.71 -7.46
C LEU A 656 19.02 -8.79 -7.09
N THR A 657 18.78 -10.02 -7.52
CA THR A 657 19.73 -11.13 -7.35
C THR A 657 20.91 -10.93 -8.29
N ILE A 658 22.12 -10.99 -7.76
CA ILE A 658 23.35 -10.78 -8.50
C ILE A 658 24.38 -11.84 -8.15
N ASN A 659 25.26 -12.14 -9.10
CA ASN A 659 26.44 -12.99 -8.88
C ASN A 659 27.70 -12.12 -8.90
N LEU A 660 28.47 -12.14 -7.83
CA LEU A 660 29.65 -11.31 -7.63
C LEU A 660 30.90 -11.82 -8.36
N SER A 661 30.78 -12.91 -9.15
CA SER A 661 31.80 -13.33 -10.11
C SER A 661 31.56 -12.74 -11.51
N ASN A 662 30.41 -12.09 -11.76
CA ASN A 662 30.04 -11.52 -13.06
C ASN A 662 30.30 -10.03 -13.08
N ASP A 663 31.12 -9.56 -14.03
CA ASP A 663 31.55 -8.16 -14.16
C ASP A 663 30.38 -7.20 -14.41
N ALA A 664 29.34 -7.63 -15.16
CA ALA A 664 28.17 -6.81 -15.39
C ALA A 664 27.36 -6.61 -14.09
N HIS A 665 27.26 -7.64 -13.25
CA HIS A 665 26.59 -7.55 -11.94
C HIS A 665 27.39 -6.68 -10.97
N ILE A 666 28.73 -6.81 -10.95
CA ILE A 666 29.60 -5.94 -10.13
C ILE A 666 29.47 -4.49 -10.59
N SER A 667 29.39 -4.21 -11.90
CA SER A 667 29.14 -2.86 -12.42
C SER A 667 27.81 -2.27 -11.94
N ILE A 668 26.75 -3.09 -11.88
CA ILE A 668 25.46 -2.69 -11.33
C ILE A 668 25.60 -2.34 -9.84
N LEU A 669 26.24 -3.20 -9.06
CA LEU A 669 26.47 -3.00 -7.61
C LEU A 669 27.24 -1.70 -7.37
N LYS A 670 28.35 -1.47 -8.12
CA LYS A 670 29.14 -0.24 -8.02
C LYS A 670 28.29 1.00 -8.21
N LYS A 671 27.49 1.05 -9.30
CA LYS A 671 26.60 2.19 -9.60
C LYS A 671 25.58 2.43 -8.51
N GLU A 672 25.03 1.38 -7.92
CA GLU A 672 24.05 1.55 -6.83
C GLU A 672 24.73 2.04 -5.54
N ILE A 673 25.93 1.57 -5.20
CA ILE A 673 26.70 2.10 -4.05
C ILE A 673 27.04 3.59 -4.28
N GLU A 674 27.49 3.96 -5.47
CA GLU A 674 27.80 5.36 -5.82
C GLU A 674 26.56 6.27 -5.71
N LYS A 675 25.40 5.77 -6.13
CA LYS A 675 24.14 6.51 -6.15
C LYS A 675 23.48 6.64 -4.77
N GLN A 676 23.44 5.54 -4.01
CA GLN A 676 22.71 5.47 -2.74
C GLN A 676 23.61 5.77 -1.53
N GLY A 677 24.92 5.73 -1.68
CA GLY A 677 25.88 5.83 -0.58
C GLY A 677 25.99 4.56 0.28
N ARG A 678 24.93 3.78 0.35
CA ARG A 678 24.82 2.53 1.14
C ARG A 678 24.00 1.50 0.39
N VAL A 679 24.45 0.25 0.34
CA VAL A 679 23.73 -0.89 -0.24
C VAL A 679 23.76 -2.06 0.74
N CYS A 680 22.65 -2.79 0.83
CA CYS A 680 22.51 -3.99 1.62
C CYS A 680 22.55 -5.21 0.69
N LEU A 681 23.43 -6.19 0.99
CA LEU A 681 23.46 -7.48 0.34
C LEU A 681 22.86 -8.51 1.29
N LEU A 682 21.90 -9.28 0.82
CA LEU A 682 21.22 -10.35 1.53
C LEU A 682 21.73 -11.71 1.02
N GLU A 683 21.77 -12.68 1.88
CA GLU A 683 22.01 -14.08 1.50
C GLU A 683 20.99 -14.54 0.45
N ASP A 684 21.47 -15.19 -0.60
CA ASP A 684 20.64 -15.75 -1.66
C ASP A 684 20.27 -17.21 -1.40
N PHE A 685 19.00 -17.53 -1.62
CA PHE A 685 18.46 -18.89 -1.52
C PHE A 685 17.99 -19.43 -2.88
N ILE A 686 17.88 -18.57 -3.89
CA ILE A 686 17.37 -18.92 -5.22
C ILE A 686 18.28 -19.91 -5.90
N SER A 687 19.60 -19.65 -5.86
CA SER A 687 20.62 -20.52 -6.48
C SER A 687 20.80 -21.86 -5.74
N LYS A 688 20.37 -21.94 -4.48
CA LYS A 688 20.51 -23.12 -3.63
C LYS A 688 19.24 -23.97 -3.55
N SER A 689 18.13 -23.49 -4.10
CA SER A 689 16.83 -24.16 -4.03
C SER A 689 16.60 -25.07 -5.23
N ASN A 690 15.67 -26.03 -5.05
CA ASN A 690 15.18 -26.92 -6.11
C ASN A 690 13.87 -26.37 -6.74
N ASN A 691 13.55 -25.10 -6.52
CA ASN A 691 12.36 -24.50 -7.09
C ASN A 691 12.55 -24.20 -8.59
N ASP A 692 11.60 -24.59 -9.42
CA ASP A 692 11.56 -24.16 -10.83
C ASP A 692 11.37 -22.65 -10.98
N ARG A 693 10.65 -22.05 -10.04
CA ARG A 693 10.39 -20.59 -9.97
C ARG A 693 10.50 -20.12 -8.53
N VAL A 694 10.85 -18.86 -8.36
CA VAL A 694 10.72 -18.20 -7.06
C VAL A 694 9.24 -18.15 -6.69
N ILE A 695 8.91 -18.59 -5.47
CA ILE A 695 7.55 -18.63 -4.94
C ILE A 695 7.49 -17.70 -3.74
N GLU A 696 6.86 -16.56 -3.90
CA GLU A 696 6.54 -15.67 -2.81
C GLU A 696 5.12 -15.96 -2.32
N ILE A 697 4.95 -16.17 -1.01
CA ILE A 697 3.68 -16.53 -0.37
C ILE A 697 3.22 -15.35 0.48
N VAL A 698 1.95 -14.98 0.33
CA VAL A 698 1.27 -14.02 1.20
C VAL A 698 0.21 -14.76 1.99
N THR A 699 0.41 -14.88 3.30
CA THR A 699 -0.46 -15.64 4.19
C THR A 699 -1.22 -14.71 5.11
N PRO A 700 -2.56 -14.60 4.96
CA PRO A 700 -3.39 -13.89 5.93
C PRO A 700 -3.36 -14.61 7.28
N ILE A 701 -3.24 -13.83 8.36
CA ILE A 701 -3.28 -14.30 9.74
C ILE A 701 -4.29 -13.49 10.55
N TYR A 702 -4.88 -14.13 11.55
CA TYR A 702 -5.90 -13.54 12.40
C TYR A 702 -5.56 -13.77 13.87
N ARG A 703 -5.70 -12.77 14.71
CA ARG A 703 -5.54 -12.90 16.15
C ARG A 703 -6.65 -13.81 16.70
N LYS A 704 -6.27 -14.80 17.50
CA LYS A 704 -7.23 -15.65 18.21
C LYS A 704 -8.05 -14.82 19.18
N ALA A 705 -9.37 -14.95 19.09
CA ALA A 705 -10.27 -14.26 19.99
C ALA A 705 -10.08 -14.75 21.43
N LYS A 706 -9.73 -13.83 22.31
CA LYS A 706 -10.00 -13.80 23.75
C LYS A 706 -9.83 -12.35 24.16
N SER A 707 -10.84 -11.55 23.92
CA SER A 707 -10.78 -10.18 24.43
C SER A 707 -11.27 -10.17 25.87
N ASN A 708 -10.37 -9.89 26.80
CA ASN A 708 -10.68 -9.30 28.08
C ASN A 708 -10.72 -7.76 27.96
N GLU A 709 -10.94 -7.22 26.77
CA GLU A 709 -11.11 -5.78 26.62
C GLU A 709 -12.32 -5.36 27.46
N LYS A 710 -12.06 -4.58 28.50
CA LYS A 710 -13.14 -3.99 29.32
C LYS A 710 -14.04 -3.23 28.36
N ARG A 711 -15.33 -3.57 28.34
CA ARG A 711 -16.35 -2.81 27.61
C ARG A 711 -16.19 -1.34 27.98
N ILE A 712 -15.76 -0.55 27.00
CA ILE A 712 -15.57 0.88 27.24
C ILE A 712 -16.95 1.51 27.26
N THR A 713 -17.28 2.19 28.36
CA THR A 713 -18.52 2.96 28.50
C THR A 713 -18.59 4.00 27.39
N ILE A 714 -19.73 4.10 26.73
CA ILE A 714 -20.01 5.11 25.71
C ILE A 714 -20.00 6.47 26.40
N PRO A 715 -19.28 7.48 25.88
CA PRO A 715 -19.26 8.81 26.45
C PRO A 715 -20.67 9.42 26.47
N LYS A 716 -21.02 10.07 27.57
CA LYS A 716 -22.35 10.66 27.73
C LYS A 716 -22.48 12.07 27.13
N ASN A 717 -21.37 12.73 26.84
CA ASN A 717 -21.37 14.14 26.50
C ASN A 717 -20.75 14.39 25.12
N ILE A 718 -21.51 15.09 24.27
CA ILE A 718 -21.01 15.63 23.01
C ILE A 718 -20.47 17.02 23.31
N TYR A 719 -19.23 17.29 22.94
CA TYR A 719 -18.65 18.61 23.03
C TYR A 719 -19.49 19.58 22.21
N LYS A 720 -20.02 20.62 22.85
CA LYS A 720 -20.70 21.73 22.19
C LYS A 720 -19.84 22.97 22.38
N ARG A 721 -19.32 23.51 21.31
CA ARG A 721 -18.68 24.83 21.34
C ARG A 721 -19.70 25.83 21.82
N LEU A 722 -19.38 26.56 22.88
CA LEU A 722 -20.14 27.73 23.28
C LEU A 722 -19.88 28.81 22.21
N GLU A 723 -20.92 29.18 21.44
CA GLU A 723 -20.88 30.36 20.60
C GLU A 723 -20.71 31.57 21.51
N THR A 724 -19.49 32.07 21.60
CA THR A 724 -19.20 33.30 22.34
C THR A 724 -19.77 34.48 21.55
N LYS A 725 -20.98 34.94 21.91
CA LYS A 725 -21.25 36.36 21.88
C LYS A 725 -20.16 37.02 22.73
N ARG A 726 -19.47 38.03 22.17
CA ARG A 726 -18.34 38.77 22.76
C ARG A 726 -18.66 39.28 24.18
N GLU A 727 -18.62 38.42 25.16
CA GLU A 727 -18.55 38.77 26.56
C GLU A 727 -17.23 38.19 27.09
N TRP A 728 -16.39 39.10 27.56
CA TRP A 728 -15.11 38.74 28.15
C TRP A 728 -15.37 37.92 29.42
N LEU A 729 -15.12 36.62 29.40
CA LEU A 729 -15.06 35.82 30.58
C LEU A 729 -13.71 36.05 31.25
N SER A 730 -13.72 36.66 32.42
CA SER A 730 -12.53 36.71 33.29
C SER A 730 -12.38 35.33 33.94
N ILE A 731 -11.32 34.60 33.56
CA ILE A 731 -10.95 33.36 34.22
C ILE A 731 -10.27 33.71 35.52
N HIS A 732 -10.88 33.38 36.63
CA HIS A 732 -10.22 33.48 37.96
C HIS A 732 -9.62 32.10 38.25
N LEU A 733 -8.30 32.06 38.26
CA LEU A 733 -7.54 30.89 38.74
C LEU A 733 -7.49 30.95 40.27
N TYR A 734 -8.10 30.00 40.95
CA TYR A 734 -7.89 29.76 42.36
C TYR A 734 -6.77 28.73 42.52
N ILE A 735 -5.66 29.12 43.09
CA ILE A 735 -4.59 28.20 43.51
C ILE A 735 -4.82 27.93 44.98
N ASP A 736 -5.17 26.70 45.33
CA ASP A 736 -5.23 26.27 46.71
C ASP A 736 -3.83 25.87 47.18
N GLU A 737 -3.24 26.62 48.08
CA GLU A 737 -1.89 26.44 48.61
C GLU A 737 -1.75 25.22 49.55
N SER A 738 -2.83 24.42 49.79
CA SER A 738 -2.83 23.32 50.76
C SER A 738 -2.28 21.98 50.24
N TYR A 739 -1.95 21.85 48.94
CA TYR A 739 -1.40 20.62 48.35
C TYR A 739 -0.03 20.85 47.70
N GLN A 740 1.00 20.54 48.46
CA GLN A 740 2.40 20.69 48.02
C GLN A 740 2.88 19.63 47.04
N ASN A 741 2.10 18.87 46.32
CA ASN A 741 2.63 17.92 45.32
C ASN A 741 1.68 17.46 44.22
N GLU A 742 0.49 18.02 44.08
CA GLU A 742 -0.39 17.70 42.93
C GLU A 742 -1.10 18.96 42.44
N PHE A 743 -0.82 19.38 41.19
CA PHE A 743 -1.57 20.46 40.54
C PHE A 743 -2.89 19.91 40.02
N LEU A 744 -3.99 20.20 40.69
CA LEU A 744 -5.34 19.98 40.17
C LEU A 744 -5.85 21.34 39.66
N ILE A 745 -5.94 21.45 38.34
CA ILE A 745 -6.61 22.60 37.73
C ILE A 745 -8.08 22.23 37.57
N GLN A 746 -8.94 22.84 38.37
CA GLN A 746 -10.40 22.66 38.25
C GLN A 746 -10.95 23.85 37.46
N TYR A 747 -11.48 23.61 36.26
CA TYR A 747 -12.23 24.60 35.50
C TYR A 747 -13.66 24.66 36.02
N ILE A 748 -14.07 25.80 36.53
CA ILE A 748 -15.47 26.10 36.83
C ILE A 748 -15.98 26.97 35.65
N LEU A 749 -16.96 26.43 34.91
CA LEU A 749 -17.77 27.15 33.94
C LEU A 749 -18.88 27.93 34.65
#